data_0e7c40ae34d43a3210e3d6dc9637f279
#
_entry.id   0e7c40ae34d43a3210e3d6dc9637f279
#
_cell.length_a   1.000
_cell.length_b   1.000
_cell.length_c   1.000
_cell.angle_alpha   90.00
_cell.angle_beta   90.00
_cell.angle_gamma   90.00
#
_symmetry.space_group_name_H-M   'P 1'
#
loop_
_entity.id
_entity.type
_entity.pdbx_description
1 polymer ?
#
loop_
_entity_poly.entity_id
_entity_poly.type
_entity_poly.pdbx_seq_one_letter_code
_entity_poly.pdbx_strand_id
1 'polypeptide(L)'
;MIYRRFFQNNKKCRAVIYYLLLLAVSGKVYSQAEVEAWGNMKGIRVDGELMKIESSLDVVRTGWSGIFSTGKERQRPKYKREGNIQTVTTRIDSFYFVQQLEDLGKGIVNVSLRFDAKKDTMLEGVFFHLKLPVTDYRKGSIQAISVHKKQPINYLLATNDKDIMVTADTVRFLAAHRQLQIYFGADKKIIVKKASNANQSYINIFIPLQEKECKNGDSKEEKFTLVAAGTIDKAPVTVQLNAAVKGPVFAGFGGNFRLQNPKTDPPVIDYCLENMRVAWGRVEMPWQLWQPQKDSSPVDAAKAGRLNDHVRKSMEIAARLYKKGMPVILSAWFPPKWAVAGDISNGPRANGVWGSPLNTAVTNEIYQSIADYISYLKDVYGTEIALFSFNESDLGINVRQTGEEHAALIKGLGAYFVTRGLKTKMLLGDNSDATTYSFIYPAMNDPATHPYIGAISFHSWRGCDTATLQKWRAAATRMNLPLIVGEGSIDAAAWNYPSIFEEQTYAMEEIDLYIRLLAVCYPISILQWQLTADYSPLSGAGIFGNNEPLRPTQRFWNLKQLAAVPADINAIPVTVTGASVTAAAQGNAINGKYAIHLVNNGAARSVILKGLPAKIKSLHVFVTSKTEHYNPGKAIKVTNGQAIAYLKETSYTTFINE
;
A
#
# COMPACT_ATOMS: atom_id res chain seq x y z
N MET A 1 -13.81 -52.62 52.33
CA MET A 1 -12.38 -52.30 52.48
C MET A 1 -11.66 -52.33 51.13
N ILE A 2 -12.29 -51.78 50.05
CA ILE A 2 -11.77 -51.75 48.62
C ILE A 2 -11.91 -50.37 47.97
N TYR A 3 -12.11 -49.30 48.74
CA TYR A 3 -12.32 -47.97 48.15
C TYR A 3 -11.26 -46.93 48.58
N ARG A 4 -10.09 -47.34 49.06
CA ARG A 4 -9.04 -46.40 49.54
C ARG A 4 -7.68 -46.51 48.84
N ARG A 5 -7.56 -47.20 47.70
CA ARG A 5 -6.27 -47.33 46.98
C ARG A 5 -6.23 -46.73 45.56
N PHE A 6 -7.23 -45.92 45.16
CA PHE A 6 -7.27 -45.34 43.81
C PHE A 6 -6.92 -43.83 43.74
N PHE A 7 -6.55 -43.20 44.82
CA PHE A 7 -6.31 -41.74 44.86
C PHE A 7 -4.87 -41.31 45.16
N GLN A 8 -3.87 -42.19 45.08
CA GLN A 8 -2.48 -41.79 45.33
C GLN A 8 -1.54 -41.74 44.11
N ASN A 9 -2.01 -41.99 42.90
CA ASN A 9 -1.13 -42.00 41.71
C ASN A 9 -1.53 -40.97 40.63
N ASN A 10 -1.99 -39.75 40.98
CA ASN A 10 -2.45 -38.79 39.99
C ASN A 10 -1.86 -37.38 40.10
N LYS A 11 -0.64 -37.22 40.61
CA LYS A 11 0.07 -35.95 40.48
C LYS A 11 0.57 -35.70 39.04
N LYS A 12 0.93 -36.77 38.28
CA LYS A 12 1.31 -36.66 36.86
C LYS A 12 0.12 -36.42 35.94
N CYS A 13 -1.03 -37.02 36.20
CA CYS A 13 -2.25 -36.76 35.42
C CYS A 13 -2.85 -35.34 35.66
N ARG A 14 -2.73 -34.80 36.86
CA ARG A 14 -3.17 -33.42 37.12
C ARG A 14 -2.27 -32.39 36.43
N ALA A 15 -0.97 -32.63 36.38
CA ALA A 15 -0.04 -31.77 35.62
C ALA A 15 -0.33 -31.81 34.09
N VAL A 16 -0.65 -32.98 33.54
CA VAL A 16 -0.99 -33.14 32.13
C VAL A 16 -2.37 -32.52 31.81
N ILE A 17 -3.36 -32.62 32.70
CA ILE A 17 -4.68 -32.01 32.55
C ILE A 17 -4.58 -30.46 32.71
N TYR A 18 -3.74 -29.95 33.62
CA TYR A 18 -3.44 -28.51 33.71
C TYR A 18 -2.65 -28.00 32.49
N TYR A 19 -1.72 -28.81 31.94
CA TYR A 19 -1.03 -28.48 30.68
C TYR A 19 -1.96 -28.56 29.46
N LEU A 20 -2.89 -29.52 29.41
CA LEU A 20 -3.92 -29.63 28.37
C LEU A 20 -5.03 -28.59 28.53
N LEU A 21 -5.37 -28.14 29.74
CA LEU A 21 -6.30 -27.04 29.99
C LEU A 21 -5.64 -25.66 29.74
N LEU A 22 -4.32 -25.52 29.88
CA LEU A 22 -3.56 -24.35 29.47
C LEU A 22 -3.36 -24.28 27.92
N LEU A 23 -3.42 -25.44 27.24
CA LEU A 23 -3.41 -25.50 25.77
C LEU A 23 -4.80 -25.31 25.13
N ALA A 24 -5.90 -25.40 25.92
CA ALA A 24 -7.27 -25.19 25.43
C ALA A 24 -7.75 -23.72 25.50
N VAL A 25 -6.97 -22.80 26.08
CA VAL A 25 -7.11 -21.36 25.84
C VAL A 25 -6.23 -21.01 24.64
N SER A 26 -6.58 -21.55 23.47
CA SER A 26 -6.11 -21.01 22.20
C SER A 26 -6.74 -19.64 22.01
N GLY A 27 -6.27 -18.66 22.75
CA GLY A 27 -6.39 -17.27 22.34
C GLY A 27 -5.87 -17.21 20.89
N LYS A 28 -6.66 -16.70 19.96
CA LYS A 28 -6.24 -16.53 18.56
C LYS A 28 -4.89 -15.83 18.58
N VAL A 29 -3.83 -16.56 18.25
CA VAL A 29 -2.48 -16.00 18.12
C VAL A 29 -2.56 -15.07 16.91
N TYR A 30 -2.60 -13.77 17.15
CA TYR A 30 -2.57 -12.78 16.10
C TYR A 30 -1.14 -12.72 15.56
N SER A 31 -1.01 -12.70 14.24
CA SER A 31 0.28 -12.51 13.57
C SER A 31 0.95 -11.24 14.11
N GLN A 32 2.15 -11.38 14.63
CA GLN A 32 2.96 -10.31 15.21
C GLN A 32 4.15 -9.96 14.30
N ALA A 33 4.61 -10.91 13.45
CA ALA A 33 5.62 -10.65 12.45
C ALA A 33 4.98 -9.93 11.25
N GLU A 34 5.46 -8.74 10.93
CA GLU A 34 5.09 -8.01 9.72
C GLU A 34 6.06 -8.32 8.60
N VAL A 35 5.59 -9.08 7.61
CA VAL A 35 6.39 -9.60 6.49
C VAL A 35 5.79 -9.13 5.18
N GLU A 36 6.62 -8.54 4.36
CA GLU A 36 6.29 -8.10 3.01
C GLU A 36 6.21 -9.30 2.05
N ALA A 37 5.48 -9.16 0.96
CA ALA A 37 5.28 -10.23 -0.01
C ALA A 37 6.59 -10.79 -0.62
N TRP A 38 7.65 -10.00 -0.62
CA TRP A 38 8.99 -10.43 -1.10
C TRP A 38 9.86 -11.03 0.00
N GLY A 39 9.31 -11.25 1.22
CA GLY A 39 9.97 -11.94 2.33
C GLY A 39 10.67 -11.04 3.33
N ASN A 40 10.78 -9.76 3.06
CA ASN A 40 11.41 -8.83 4.01
C ASN A 40 10.48 -8.59 5.20
N MET A 41 11.03 -8.72 6.39
CA MET A 41 10.35 -8.36 7.62
C MET A 41 10.48 -6.85 7.88
N LYS A 42 9.43 -6.20 8.35
CA LYS A 42 9.43 -4.80 8.85
C LYS A 42 9.66 -4.74 10.35
N GLY A 43 9.29 -5.78 11.04
CA GLY A 43 9.43 -5.89 12.48
C GLY A 43 8.56 -6.97 13.08
N ILE A 44 8.59 -7.03 14.40
CA ILE A 44 7.79 -7.95 15.20
C ILE A 44 6.99 -7.13 16.20
N ARG A 45 5.65 -7.30 16.22
CA ARG A 45 4.80 -6.59 17.17
C ARG A 45 4.81 -7.27 18.54
N VAL A 46 4.93 -6.44 19.56
CA VAL A 46 4.79 -6.84 20.96
C VAL A 46 3.75 -5.91 21.60
N ASP A 47 2.63 -6.45 22.04
CA ASP A 47 1.50 -5.67 22.59
C ASP A 47 1.09 -4.47 21.72
N GLY A 48 1.04 -4.68 20.40
CA GLY A 48 0.71 -3.66 19.41
C GLY A 48 1.86 -2.73 18.99
N GLU A 49 2.93 -2.61 19.77
CA GLU A 49 4.12 -1.83 19.43
C GLU A 49 5.00 -2.59 18.43
N LEU A 50 5.37 -1.96 17.32
CA LEU A 50 6.25 -2.55 16.33
C LEU A 50 7.72 -2.41 16.76
N MET A 51 8.34 -3.53 17.14
CA MET A 51 9.79 -3.63 17.32
C MET A 51 10.41 -3.67 15.92
N LYS A 52 10.92 -2.54 15.43
CA LYS A 52 11.47 -2.41 14.08
C LYS A 52 12.71 -3.27 13.91
N ILE A 53 12.63 -4.23 13.02
CA ILE A 53 13.68 -5.18 12.65
C ILE A 53 13.48 -5.47 11.17
N GLU A 54 14.15 -4.72 10.31
CA GLU A 54 14.04 -4.98 8.87
C GLU A 54 14.89 -6.20 8.49
N SER A 55 14.44 -6.97 7.52
CA SER A 55 15.22 -8.07 6.96
C SER A 55 15.27 -8.05 5.45
N SER A 56 16.27 -8.72 4.89
CA SER A 56 16.35 -9.08 3.47
C SER A 56 17.14 -10.38 3.29
N LEU A 57 16.94 -11.04 2.15
CA LEU A 57 17.86 -12.06 1.66
C LEU A 57 18.85 -11.35 0.73
N ASP A 58 20.14 -11.54 1.00
CA ASP A 58 21.20 -10.85 0.29
C ASP A 58 22.17 -11.82 -0.37
N VAL A 59 22.47 -11.59 -1.65
CA VAL A 59 23.58 -12.22 -2.37
C VAL A 59 24.69 -11.19 -2.50
N VAL A 60 25.84 -11.45 -1.88
CA VAL A 60 26.95 -10.50 -1.75
C VAL A 60 28.13 -10.94 -2.60
N ARG A 61 28.60 -10.09 -3.51
CA ARG A 61 29.77 -10.33 -4.35
C ARG A 61 31.06 -10.31 -3.53
N THR A 62 32.05 -11.04 -4.00
CA THR A 62 33.39 -11.12 -3.41
C THR A 62 33.93 -9.74 -3.04
N GLY A 63 34.52 -9.64 -1.85
CA GLY A 63 35.05 -8.39 -1.31
C GLY A 63 34.00 -7.33 -1.00
N TRP A 64 32.73 -7.72 -0.85
CA TRP A 64 31.59 -6.78 -0.61
C TRP A 64 31.42 -5.75 -1.72
N SER A 65 31.84 -6.06 -2.94
CA SER A 65 31.81 -5.14 -4.09
C SER A 65 30.41 -4.87 -4.63
N GLY A 66 29.40 -5.61 -4.17
CA GLY A 66 27.98 -5.42 -4.51
C GLY A 66 27.08 -6.31 -3.68
N ILE A 67 25.88 -5.80 -3.38
CA ILE A 67 24.84 -6.51 -2.62
C ILE A 67 23.57 -6.51 -3.43
N PHE A 68 23.02 -7.69 -3.71
CA PHE A 68 21.73 -7.88 -4.35
C PHE A 68 20.74 -8.40 -3.32
N SER A 69 19.75 -7.58 -2.99
CA SER A 69 18.80 -7.84 -1.92
C SER A 69 17.40 -8.09 -2.46
N THR A 70 16.61 -8.88 -1.73
CA THR A 70 15.15 -8.88 -1.90
C THR A 70 14.57 -7.50 -1.59
N GLY A 71 13.48 -7.13 -2.27
CA GLY A 71 12.86 -5.82 -2.08
C GLY A 71 11.65 -5.60 -2.98
N LYS A 72 10.90 -4.55 -2.68
CA LYS A 72 9.72 -4.14 -3.44
C LYS A 72 10.05 -4.00 -4.93
N GLU A 73 9.24 -4.65 -5.78
CA GLU A 73 9.35 -4.60 -7.26
C GLU A 73 10.70 -5.11 -7.84
N ARG A 74 11.55 -5.75 -7.04
CA ARG A 74 12.83 -6.31 -7.51
C ARG A 74 12.71 -7.75 -7.97
N GLN A 75 11.85 -8.53 -7.31
CA GLN A 75 11.61 -9.94 -7.61
C GLN A 75 10.13 -10.15 -7.93
N ARG A 76 9.82 -11.36 -8.44
CA ARG A 76 8.45 -11.86 -8.58
C ARG A 76 8.23 -13.00 -7.58
N PRO A 77 7.98 -12.68 -6.30
CA PRO A 77 7.83 -13.69 -5.27
C PRO A 77 6.50 -14.43 -5.40
N LYS A 78 6.45 -15.63 -4.79
CA LYS A 78 5.19 -16.28 -4.44
C LYS A 78 5.00 -16.13 -2.94
N TYR A 79 3.92 -15.51 -2.53
CA TYR A 79 3.57 -15.29 -1.14
C TYR A 79 2.36 -16.13 -0.77
N LYS A 80 2.40 -16.78 0.40
CA LYS A 80 1.29 -17.55 0.97
C LYS A 80 1.28 -17.43 2.48
N ARG A 81 0.08 -17.34 3.06
CA ARG A 81 -0.12 -17.49 4.51
C ARG A 81 -0.99 -18.71 4.79
N GLU A 82 -0.59 -19.51 5.77
CA GLU A 82 -1.36 -20.63 6.32
C GLU A 82 -1.33 -20.52 7.85
N GLY A 83 -2.43 -20.05 8.42
CA GLY A 83 -2.50 -19.79 9.87
C GLY A 83 -1.47 -18.74 10.32
N ASN A 84 -0.55 -19.15 11.21
CA ASN A 84 0.54 -18.32 11.72
C ASN A 84 1.85 -18.42 10.91
N ILE A 85 1.86 -19.17 9.80
CA ILE A 85 3.02 -19.38 8.94
C ILE A 85 2.87 -18.55 7.67
N GLN A 86 3.87 -17.70 7.39
CA GLN A 86 4.04 -16.99 6.12
C GLN A 86 5.16 -17.68 5.34
N THR A 87 4.87 -18.05 4.10
CA THR A 87 5.85 -18.69 3.20
C THR A 87 6.08 -17.79 1.99
N VAL A 88 7.35 -17.46 1.74
CA VAL A 88 7.76 -16.68 0.56
C VAL A 88 8.78 -17.48 -0.24
N THR A 89 8.46 -17.69 -1.52
CA THR A 89 9.42 -18.26 -2.48
C THR A 89 9.87 -17.15 -3.41
N THR A 90 11.17 -16.91 -3.51
CA THR A 90 11.74 -15.85 -4.34
C THR A 90 13.05 -16.27 -4.99
N ARG A 91 13.58 -15.41 -5.88
CA ARG A 91 14.83 -15.67 -6.59
C ARG A 91 15.62 -14.37 -6.73
N ILE A 92 16.93 -14.48 -6.50
CA ILE A 92 17.92 -13.45 -6.86
C ILE A 92 18.89 -14.10 -7.84
N ASP A 93 18.86 -13.70 -9.12
CA ASP A 93 19.65 -14.31 -10.21
C ASP A 93 19.47 -15.84 -10.26
N SER A 94 20.53 -16.61 -10.05
CA SER A 94 20.57 -18.08 -10.04
C SER A 94 20.33 -18.70 -8.66
N PHE A 95 19.99 -17.91 -7.65
CA PHE A 95 19.76 -18.36 -6.29
C PHE A 95 18.27 -18.36 -5.97
N TYR A 96 17.76 -19.52 -5.54
CA TYR A 96 16.35 -19.72 -5.17
C TYR A 96 16.23 -19.82 -3.66
N PHE A 97 15.20 -19.19 -3.12
CA PHE A 97 14.96 -19.12 -1.69
C PHE A 97 13.54 -19.54 -1.36
N VAL A 98 13.39 -20.32 -0.30
CA VAL A 98 12.11 -20.53 0.40
C VAL A 98 12.31 -20.06 1.82
N GLN A 99 11.54 -19.05 2.20
CA GLN A 99 11.54 -18.48 3.55
C GLN A 99 10.20 -18.77 4.21
N GLN A 100 10.23 -19.31 5.41
CA GLN A 100 9.06 -19.48 6.26
C GLN A 100 9.27 -18.73 7.57
N LEU A 101 8.25 -17.96 7.97
CA LEU A 101 8.19 -17.29 9.27
C LEU A 101 6.95 -17.79 9.99
N GLU A 102 7.17 -18.46 11.12
CA GLU A 102 6.12 -18.94 12.00
C GLU A 102 6.02 -18.04 13.22
N ASP A 103 4.89 -17.37 13.36
CA ASP A 103 4.60 -16.46 14.45
C ASP A 103 4.05 -17.23 15.66
N LEU A 104 4.81 -17.30 16.75
CA LEU A 104 4.44 -17.99 17.98
C LEU A 104 3.77 -17.06 19.01
N GLY A 105 3.60 -15.78 18.67
CA GLY A 105 3.08 -14.77 19.61
C GLY A 105 4.13 -14.26 20.61
N LYS A 106 3.77 -13.23 21.35
CA LYS A 106 4.61 -12.61 22.39
C LYS A 106 6.02 -12.19 21.92
N GLY A 107 6.13 -11.77 20.66
CA GLY A 107 7.40 -11.33 20.08
C GLY A 107 8.31 -12.46 19.60
N ILE A 108 7.84 -13.71 19.54
CA ILE A 108 8.63 -14.89 19.16
C ILE A 108 8.28 -15.32 17.74
N VAL A 109 9.28 -15.42 16.87
CA VAL A 109 9.14 -15.83 15.46
C VAL A 109 10.20 -16.88 15.12
N ASN A 110 9.76 -18.05 14.67
CA ASN A 110 10.65 -19.03 14.07
C ASN A 110 10.89 -18.68 12.60
N VAL A 111 12.14 -18.71 12.19
CA VAL A 111 12.57 -18.49 10.81
C VAL A 111 13.18 -19.78 10.27
N SER A 112 12.67 -20.25 9.14
CA SER A 112 13.26 -21.35 8.36
C SER A 112 13.57 -20.84 6.97
N LEU A 113 14.80 -21.03 6.55
CA LEU A 113 15.32 -20.56 5.27
C LEU A 113 15.94 -21.72 4.53
N ARG A 114 15.48 -21.93 3.29
CA ARG A 114 16.14 -22.83 2.35
C ARG A 114 16.68 -22.02 1.18
N PHE A 115 17.90 -22.34 0.79
CA PHE A 115 18.61 -21.75 -0.33
C PHE A 115 19.08 -22.84 -1.27
N ASP A 116 18.88 -22.66 -2.59
CA ASP A 116 19.34 -23.58 -3.63
C ASP A 116 20.10 -22.77 -4.70
N ALA A 117 21.35 -23.14 -5.02
CA ALA A 117 22.15 -22.58 -6.11
C ALA A 117 21.94 -23.33 -7.41
N LYS A 118 21.82 -22.61 -8.54
CA LYS A 118 21.64 -23.19 -9.89
C LYS A 118 22.80 -22.85 -10.83
N LYS A 119 23.91 -22.34 -10.28
CA LYS A 119 25.13 -22.01 -11.04
C LYS A 119 26.32 -21.94 -10.10
N ASP A 120 27.48 -22.36 -10.60
CA ASP A 120 28.75 -22.15 -9.90
C ASP A 120 29.04 -20.66 -9.82
N THR A 121 29.28 -20.16 -8.62
CA THR A 121 29.49 -18.73 -8.39
C THR A 121 30.41 -18.49 -7.21
N MET A 122 31.43 -17.63 -7.40
CA MET A 122 32.25 -17.11 -6.30
C MET A 122 31.59 -15.87 -5.70
N LEU A 123 31.41 -15.88 -4.39
CA LEU A 123 30.71 -14.83 -3.64
C LEU A 123 31.47 -14.48 -2.35
N GLU A 124 31.12 -13.37 -1.72
CA GLU A 124 31.38 -13.18 -0.28
C GLU A 124 30.47 -14.10 0.54
N GLY A 125 29.21 -14.19 0.14
CA GLY A 125 28.24 -15.12 0.70
C GLY A 125 26.80 -14.83 0.31
N VAL A 126 25.92 -15.74 0.78
CA VAL A 126 24.48 -15.59 0.78
C VAL A 126 24.04 -15.45 2.23
N PHE A 127 23.26 -14.40 2.53
CA PHE A 127 22.95 -14.02 3.91
C PHE A 127 21.45 -13.81 4.12
N PHE A 128 20.98 -14.15 5.30
CA PHE A 128 19.82 -13.48 5.89
C PHE A 128 20.35 -12.23 6.61
N HIS A 129 19.91 -11.09 6.13
CA HIS A 129 20.38 -9.79 6.61
C HIS A 129 19.32 -9.16 7.49
N LEU A 130 19.66 -8.80 8.72
CA LEU A 130 18.84 -8.02 9.64
C LEU A 130 19.40 -6.62 9.79
N LYS A 131 18.50 -5.64 9.90
CA LYS A 131 18.82 -4.23 10.09
C LYS A 131 18.12 -3.71 11.34
N LEU A 132 18.90 -3.25 12.30
CA LEU A 132 18.39 -2.63 13.52
C LEU A 132 18.54 -1.10 13.43
N PRO A 133 17.47 -0.31 13.72
CA PRO A 133 17.55 1.15 13.69
C PRO A 133 18.63 1.68 14.65
N VAL A 134 19.50 2.53 14.15
CA VAL A 134 20.56 3.17 14.94
C VAL A 134 19.95 4.00 16.08
N THR A 135 18.81 4.64 15.84
CA THR A 135 18.09 5.40 16.88
C THR A 135 17.80 4.59 18.12
N ASP A 136 17.49 3.31 17.95
CA ASP A 136 17.06 2.41 19.01
C ASP A 136 18.23 1.68 19.67
N TYR A 137 19.29 1.35 18.91
CA TYR A 137 20.34 0.42 19.33
C TYR A 137 21.76 1.01 19.46
N ARG A 138 22.04 2.25 18.99
CA ARG A 138 23.42 2.82 18.97
C ARG A 138 24.14 2.77 20.31
N LYS A 139 23.44 3.01 21.42
CA LYS A 139 24.00 3.00 22.81
C LYS A 139 23.89 1.62 23.46
N GLY A 140 23.53 0.60 22.70
CA GLY A 140 23.34 -0.74 23.19
C GLY A 140 24.61 -1.58 23.19
N SER A 141 24.45 -2.85 23.52
CA SER A 141 25.48 -3.88 23.52
C SER A 141 25.04 -5.14 22.81
N ILE A 142 26.01 -5.93 22.36
CA ILE A 142 25.80 -7.31 21.91
C ILE A 142 26.29 -8.23 22.98
N GLN A 143 25.49 -9.19 23.37
CA GLN A 143 25.86 -10.28 24.26
C GLN A 143 25.86 -11.59 23.47
N ALA A 144 27.01 -12.21 23.33
CA ALA A 144 27.18 -13.51 22.67
C ALA A 144 27.31 -14.63 23.73
N ILE A 145 26.43 -15.61 23.62
CA ILE A 145 26.38 -16.78 24.51
C ILE A 145 26.68 -18.01 23.67
N SER A 146 27.63 -18.84 24.11
CA SER A 146 27.99 -20.09 23.47
C SER A 146 27.97 -21.21 24.49
N VAL A 147 27.44 -22.36 24.10
CA VAL A 147 27.46 -23.58 24.94
C VAL A 147 28.86 -24.00 25.33
N HIS A 148 29.87 -23.59 24.57
CA HIS A 148 31.28 -23.91 24.79
C HIS A 148 32.00 -22.90 25.68
N LYS A 149 31.36 -21.81 26.12
CA LYS A 149 31.98 -20.73 26.92
C LYS A 149 31.21 -20.54 28.24
N LYS A 150 31.95 -20.52 29.36
CA LYS A 150 31.36 -20.35 30.69
C LYS A 150 30.70 -19.00 30.94
N GLN A 151 31.10 -17.95 30.20
CA GLN A 151 30.56 -16.59 30.37
C GLN A 151 30.25 -15.96 29.00
N PRO A 152 29.18 -15.15 28.90
CA PRO A 152 28.87 -14.39 27.72
C PRO A 152 29.99 -13.40 27.37
N ILE A 153 30.23 -13.21 26.06
CA ILE A 153 31.10 -12.16 25.55
C ILE A 153 30.24 -10.94 25.23
N ASN A 154 30.66 -9.77 25.73
CA ASN A 154 29.96 -8.52 25.52
C ASN A 154 30.74 -7.59 24.60
N TYR A 155 30.04 -6.96 23.65
CA TYR A 155 30.56 -5.93 22.73
C TYR A 155 29.70 -4.68 22.84
N LEU A 156 30.31 -3.50 22.93
CA LEU A 156 29.58 -2.24 22.90
C LEU A 156 29.33 -1.79 21.45
N LEU A 157 28.11 -1.39 21.15
CA LEU A 157 27.74 -0.87 19.83
C LEU A 157 28.26 0.55 19.58
N ALA A 158 28.57 1.30 20.64
CA ALA A 158 28.96 2.72 20.56
C ALA A 158 30.44 2.97 20.33
N THR A 159 31.36 2.02 20.55
CA THR A 159 32.79 2.34 20.82
C THR A 159 33.79 1.89 19.76
N ASN A 160 33.42 1.21 18.69
CA ASN A 160 34.37 0.72 17.69
C ASN A 160 33.86 0.87 16.26
N ASP A 161 34.71 1.42 15.37
CA ASP A 161 34.44 1.53 13.91
C ASP A 161 34.64 0.20 13.15
N LYS A 162 35.07 -0.87 13.84
CA LYS A 162 35.34 -2.17 13.22
C LYS A 162 34.11 -3.09 13.24
N ASP A 163 34.00 -3.88 12.19
CA ASP A 163 33.03 -4.98 12.13
C ASP A 163 33.27 -5.96 13.27
N ILE A 164 32.19 -6.46 13.88
CA ILE A 164 32.23 -7.45 14.96
C ILE A 164 31.88 -8.81 14.35
N MET A 165 32.79 -9.78 14.53
CA MET A 165 32.52 -11.18 14.22
C MET A 165 32.19 -11.90 15.51
N VAL A 166 31.02 -12.54 15.55
CA VAL A 166 30.49 -13.25 16.73
C VAL A 166 30.27 -14.70 16.35
N THR A 167 30.71 -15.63 17.21
CA THR A 167 30.36 -17.05 17.11
C THR A 167 29.66 -17.46 18.39
N ALA A 168 28.38 -17.81 18.32
CA ALA A 168 27.54 -18.10 19.46
C ALA A 168 26.29 -18.88 19.04
N ASP A 169 25.69 -19.62 19.96
CA ASP A 169 24.36 -20.23 19.78
C ASP A 169 23.23 -19.22 20.00
N THR A 170 23.49 -18.19 20.81
CA THR A 170 22.54 -17.14 21.12
C THR A 170 23.23 -15.78 21.08
N VAL A 171 22.63 -14.84 20.34
CA VAL A 171 23.11 -13.46 20.28
C VAL A 171 21.98 -12.52 20.70
N ARG A 172 22.26 -11.66 21.66
CA ARG A 172 21.33 -10.65 22.15
C ARG A 172 21.84 -9.25 21.81
N PHE A 173 20.97 -8.45 21.20
CA PHE A 173 21.14 -7.02 21.02
C PHE A 173 20.33 -6.32 22.10
N LEU A 174 21.01 -5.65 23.01
CA LEU A 174 20.41 -5.06 24.20
C LEU A 174 20.55 -3.55 24.15
N ALA A 175 19.44 -2.84 24.22
CA ALA A 175 19.37 -1.39 24.31
C ALA A 175 18.38 -1.00 25.43
N ALA A 176 18.32 0.30 25.77
CA ALA A 176 17.51 0.77 26.90
C ALA A 176 16.02 0.44 26.76
N HIS A 177 15.48 0.50 25.52
CA HIS A 177 14.05 0.34 25.26
C HIS A 177 13.74 -0.74 24.22
N ARG A 178 14.75 -1.43 23.67
CA ARG A 178 14.58 -2.46 22.63
C ARG A 178 15.54 -3.60 22.88
N GLN A 179 15.08 -4.80 22.62
CA GLN A 179 15.89 -6.01 22.67
C GLN A 179 15.55 -6.92 21.51
N LEU A 180 16.56 -7.52 20.91
CA LEU A 180 16.42 -8.61 19.95
C LEU A 180 17.33 -9.75 20.37
N GLN A 181 16.79 -10.95 20.53
CA GLN A 181 17.56 -12.18 20.70
C GLN A 181 17.42 -13.02 19.44
N ILE A 182 18.54 -13.61 19.01
CA ILE A 182 18.58 -14.58 17.93
C ILE A 182 19.12 -15.87 18.54
N TYR A 183 18.35 -16.95 18.45
CA TYR A 183 18.71 -18.27 18.96
C TYR A 183 18.89 -19.24 17.79
N PHE A 184 20.10 -19.80 17.64
CA PHE A 184 20.48 -20.69 16.53
C PHE A 184 20.46 -22.18 16.92
N GLY A 185 20.42 -22.51 18.21
CA GLY A 185 20.49 -23.87 18.72
C GLY A 185 21.89 -24.52 18.69
N ALA A 186 22.83 -23.92 17.95
CA ALA A 186 24.25 -24.29 17.90
C ALA A 186 25.09 -23.05 17.59
N ASP A 187 26.39 -23.10 17.89
CA ASP A 187 27.31 -22.00 17.61
C ASP A 187 27.30 -21.62 16.12
N LYS A 188 26.88 -20.41 15.81
CA LYS A 188 26.80 -19.83 14.47
C LYS A 188 27.66 -18.57 14.41
N LYS A 189 28.47 -18.44 13.36
CA LYS A 189 29.19 -17.22 13.04
C LYS A 189 28.24 -16.20 12.43
N ILE A 190 28.22 -14.97 12.95
CA ILE A 190 27.53 -13.83 12.37
C ILE A 190 28.47 -12.66 12.21
N ILE A 191 28.15 -11.76 11.27
CA ILE A 191 28.91 -10.54 11.03
C ILE A 191 28.01 -9.35 11.37
N VAL A 192 28.48 -8.48 12.27
CA VAL A 192 27.78 -7.25 12.64
C VAL A 192 28.58 -6.07 12.09
N LYS A 193 27.99 -5.37 11.12
CA LYS A 193 28.53 -4.13 10.56
C LYS A 193 27.81 -2.96 11.19
N LYS A 194 28.56 -2.14 11.91
CA LYS A 194 28.02 -0.96 12.59
C LYS A 194 27.80 0.20 11.61
N ALA A 195 26.98 1.15 12.02
CA ALA A 195 26.86 2.43 11.34
C ALA A 195 28.16 3.23 11.53
N SER A 196 28.99 3.30 10.51
CA SER A 196 30.31 3.94 10.55
C SER A 196 30.26 5.46 10.42
N ASN A 197 29.15 6.04 10.00
CA ASN A 197 28.94 7.47 9.85
C ASN A 197 27.51 7.91 10.24
N ALA A 198 27.32 9.23 10.38
CA ALA A 198 26.03 9.82 10.78
C ALA A 198 24.89 9.57 9.76
N ASN A 199 25.21 9.23 8.53
CA ASN A 199 24.22 9.01 7.46
C ASN A 199 23.69 7.57 7.42
N GLN A 200 24.28 6.64 8.18
CA GLN A 200 23.80 5.27 8.27
C GLN A 200 22.69 5.15 9.30
N SER A 201 21.53 4.70 8.85
CA SER A 201 20.34 4.57 9.69
C SER A 201 20.26 3.23 10.43
N TYR A 202 21.10 2.23 10.06
CA TYR A 202 20.99 0.86 10.55
C TYR A 202 22.32 0.26 10.97
N ILE A 203 22.23 -0.61 12.00
CA ILE A 203 23.24 -1.62 12.34
C ILE A 203 22.88 -2.86 11.53
N ASN A 204 23.82 -3.37 10.74
CA ASN A 204 23.57 -4.48 9.80
C ASN A 204 24.12 -5.79 10.38
N ILE A 205 23.29 -6.84 10.39
CA ILE A 205 23.62 -8.15 10.95
C ILE A 205 23.46 -9.17 9.82
N PHE A 206 24.55 -9.81 9.43
CA PHE A 206 24.58 -10.80 8.36
C PHE A 206 24.70 -12.20 8.94
N ILE A 207 23.67 -13.02 8.77
CA ILE A 207 23.61 -14.43 9.16
C ILE A 207 23.90 -15.25 7.91
N PRO A 208 25.06 -15.94 7.79
CA PRO A 208 25.41 -16.63 6.58
C PRO A 208 24.59 -17.90 6.40
N LEU A 209 24.00 -18.06 5.21
CA LEU A 209 23.46 -19.31 4.68
C LEU A 209 24.55 -20.08 3.93
N GLN A 210 25.40 -19.37 3.20
CA GLN A 210 26.56 -19.89 2.48
C GLN A 210 27.66 -18.83 2.46
N GLU A 211 28.92 -19.23 2.61
CA GLU A 211 30.09 -18.35 2.47
C GLU A 211 30.95 -18.79 1.29
N LYS A 212 31.61 -17.85 0.62
CA LYS A 212 32.61 -18.00 -0.46
C LYS A 212 32.06 -18.62 -1.74
N GLU A 213 32.12 -19.92 -1.91
CA GLU A 213 31.78 -20.61 -3.14
C GLU A 213 30.39 -21.26 -3.04
N CYS A 214 29.59 -21.13 -4.10
CA CYS A 214 28.40 -21.91 -4.33
C CYS A 214 28.58 -22.73 -5.61
N LYS A 215 28.25 -24.01 -5.55
CA LYS A 215 28.22 -24.89 -6.71
C LYS A 215 26.79 -25.10 -7.18
N ASN A 216 26.65 -25.39 -8.47
CA ASN A 216 25.35 -25.78 -9.01
C ASN A 216 24.85 -27.04 -8.28
N GLY A 217 23.63 -26.95 -7.73
CA GLY A 217 23.03 -28.03 -6.93
C GLY A 217 23.24 -27.91 -5.42
N ASP A 218 24.05 -26.97 -4.95
CA ASP A 218 24.17 -26.70 -3.52
C ASP A 218 22.81 -26.31 -2.95
N SER A 219 22.45 -26.95 -1.82
CA SER A 219 21.25 -26.67 -1.04
C SER A 219 21.60 -26.56 0.43
N LYS A 220 21.10 -25.53 1.10
CA LYS A 220 21.29 -25.29 2.54
C LYS A 220 19.97 -24.95 3.18
N GLU A 221 19.80 -25.40 4.41
CA GLU A 221 18.69 -25.04 5.27
C GLU A 221 19.23 -24.46 6.57
N GLU A 222 18.66 -23.34 7.00
CA GLU A 222 18.97 -22.66 8.26
C GLU A 222 17.68 -22.41 9.05
N LYS A 223 17.75 -22.66 10.36
CA LYS A 223 16.63 -22.42 11.28
C LYS A 223 17.13 -21.67 12.50
N PHE A 224 16.37 -20.64 12.87
CA PHE A 224 16.65 -19.89 14.09
C PHE A 224 15.38 -19.22 14.59
N THR A 225 15.41 -18.80 15.85
CA THR A 225 14.29 -18.10 16.48
C THR A 225 14.68 -16.66 16.77
N LEU A 226 13.82 -15.72 16.40
CA LEU A 226 13.89 -14.31 16.78
C LEU A 226 12.97 -14.07 17.97
N VAL A 227 13.47 -13.38 18.98
CA VAL A 227 12.67 -12.93 20.12
C VAL A 227 12.85 -11.42 20.25
N ALA A 228 11.81 -10.68 19.96
CA ALA A 228 11.77 -9.23 20.10
C ALA A 228 11.08 -8.83 21.41
N ALA A 229 11.67 -7.86 22.11
CA ALA A 229 11.08 -7.29 23.32
C ALA A 229 11.44 -5.80 23.41
N GLY A 230 10.69 -5.05 24.21
CA GLY A 230 10.97 -3.62 24.40
C GLY A 230 9.92 -2.92 25.25
N THR A 231 10.17 -1.64 25.47
CA THR A 231 9.21 -0.74 26.11
C THR A 231 8.05 -0.48 25.17
N ILE A 232 6.84 -0.64 25.65
CA ILE A 232 5.62 -0.36 24.91
C ILE A 232 5.23 1.10 25.16
N ASP A 233 5.22 1.91 24.09
CA ASP A 233 4.78 3.30 24.18
C ASP A 233 3.25 3.37 24.20
N LYS A 234 2.69 3.70 25.36
CA LYS A 234 1.25 3.93 25.59
C LYS A 234 0.95 5.40 25.93
N ALA A 235 1.90 6.31 25.72
CA ALA A 235 1.71 7.72 26.00
C ALA A 235 0.50 8.28 25.23
N PRO A 236 -0.32 9.14 25.85
CA PRO A 236 -1.44 9.78 25.17
C PRO A 236 -0.99 10.61 23.96
N VAL A 237 -1.77 10.56 22.88
CA VAL A 237 -1.54 11.36 21.69
C VAL A 237 -2.52 12.54 21.68
N THR A 238 -2.06 13.73 21.31
CA THR A 238 -2.92 14.88 21.09
C THR A 238 -3.08 15.15 19.60
N VAL A 239 -4.32 15.29 19.15
CA VAL A 239 -4.68 15.71 17.80
C VAL A 239 -5.35 17.08 17.89
N GLN A 240 -4.67 18.10 17.38
CA GLN A 240 -5.14 19.48 17.35
C GLN A 240 -5.72 19.81 15.97
N LEU A 241 -7.01 20.13 15.91
CA LEU A 241 -7.70 20.60 14.71
C LEU A 241 -7.59 22.13 14.61
N ASN A 242 -7.39 22.64 13.39
CA ASN A 242 -7.57 24.06 13.09
C ASN A 242 -8.86 24.25 12.28
N ALA A 243 -10.00 24.12 12.95
CA ALA A 243 -11.32 24.20 12.32
C ALA A 243 -11.69 25.61 11.79
N ALA A 244 -10.89 26.63 12.07
CA ALA A 244 -11.04 27.97 11.50
C ALA A 244 -10.54 28.04 10.04
N VAL A 245 -9.65 27.14 9.61
CA VAL A 245 -9.10 27.09 8.27
C VAL A 245 -9.93 26.16 7.41
N LYS A 246 -10.48 26.69 6.32
CA LYS A 246 -11.21 25.94 5.30
C LYS A 246 -10.25 25.58 4.16
N GLY A 247 -9.91 24.30 4.05
CA GLY A 247 -9.16 23.77 2.92
C GLY A 247 -10.04 23.41 1.71
N PRO A 248 -9.49 22.73 0.69
CA PRO A 248 -10.25 22.21 -0.43
C PRO A 248 -11.38 21.26 -0.02
N VAL A 249 -12.39 21.13 -0.89
CA VAL A 249 -13.50 20.19 -0.68
C VAL A 249 -12.97 18.75 -0.82
N PHE A 250 -13.46 17.85 0.02
CA PHE A 250 -13.36 16.41 -0.15
C PHE A 250 -14.73 15.88 -0.59
N ALA A 251 -14.86 15.52 -1.86
CA ALA A 251 -16.12 14.99 -2.40
C ALA A 251 -16.43 13.56 -1.90
N GLY A 252 -15.38 12.83 -1.53
CA GLY A 252 -15.47 11.47 -1.01
C GLY A 252 -14.49 10.51 -1.67
N PHE A 253 -14.52 9.28 -1.21
CA PHE A 253 -13.74 8.17 -1.73
C PHE A 253 -14.26 7.75 -3.10
N GLY A 254 -13.35 7.43 -4.06
CA GLY A 254 -13.66 7.01 -5.42
C GLY A 254 -13.09 5.62 -5.74
N GLY A 255 -13.25 5.19 -6.99
CA GLY A 255 -12.71 3.91 -7.42
C GLY A 255 -12.42 3.82 -8.90
N ASN A 256 -11.48 2.94 -9.23
CA ASN A 256 -11.18 2.50 -10.57
C ASN A 256 -12.02 1.25 -10.91
N PHE A 257 -12.60 1.24 -12.12
CA PHE A 257 -13.48 0.19 -12.62
C PHE A 257 -12.98 -0.31 -13.98
N ARG A 258 -11.71 -0.72 -14.03
CA ARG A 258 -11.13 -1.31 -15.21
C ARG A 258 -11.50 -2.78 -15.31
N LEU A 259 -12.20 -3.17 -16.38
CA LEU A 259 -12.68 -4.54 -16.55
C LEU A 259 -11.57 -5.42 -17.11
N GLN A 260 -11.20 -6.46 -16.38
CA GLN A 260 -10.14 -7.40 -16.74
C GLN A 260 -10.60 -8.86 -16.66
N ASN A 261 -11.54 -9.15 -15.75
CA ASN A 261 -12.01 -10.49 -15.44
C ASN A 261 -13.54 -10.58 -15.61
N PRO A 262 -14.03 -10.96 -16.80
CA PRO A 262 -15.48 -10.94 -17.11
C PRO A 262 -16.38 -11.72 -16.15
N LYS A 263 -15.84 -12.72 -15.44
CA LYS A 263 -16.59 -13.55 -14.49
C LYS A 263 -16.57 -13.00 -13.07
N THR A 264 -15.44 -12.42 -12.65
CA THR A 264 -15.20 -12.04 -11.26
C THR A 264 -15.35 -10.53 -11.02
N ASP A 265 -15.18 -9.68 -12.04
CA ASP A 265 -15.39 -8.24 -11.89
C ASP A 265 -16.83 -7.86 -11.50
N PRO A 266 -17.90 -8.39 -12.16
CA PRO A 266 -19.27 -7.97 -11.86
C PRO A 266 -19.67 -8.14 -10.40
N PRO A 267 -19.51 -9.32 -9.74
CA PRO A 267 -19.90 -9.46 -8.34
C PRO A 267 -19.11 -8.57 -7.38
N VAL A 268 -17.84 -8.26 -7.68
CA VAL A 268 -17.04 -7.33 -6.87
C VAL A 268 -17.55 -5.90 -7.02
N ILE A 269 -17.80 -5.46 -8.25
CA ILE A 269 -18.34 -4.12 -8.55
C ILE A 269 -19.69 -3.94 -7.87
N ASP A 270 -20.59 -4.93 -7.99
CA ASP A 270 -21.92 -4.89 -7.39
C ASP A 270 -21.80 -4.76 -5.87
N TYR A 271 -21.04 -5.64 -5.24
CA TYR A 271 -20.84 -5.59 -3.80
C TYR A 271 -20.29 -4.25 -3.31
N CYS A 272 -19.28 -3.71 -4.00
CA CYS A 272 -18.69 -2.41 -3.64
C CYS A 272 -19.69 -1.27 -3.78
N LEU A 273 -20.42 -1.18 -4.91
CA LEU A 273 -21.37 -0.10 -5.18
C LEU A 273 -22.65 -0.18 -4.34
N GLU A 274 -22.98 -1.34 -3.77
CA GLU A 274 -24.11 -1.53 -2.87
C GLU A 274 -23.74 -1.24 -1.40
N ASN A 275 -22.49 -1.50 -1.02
CA ASN A 275 -22.08 -1.48 0.37
C ASN A 275 -21.24 -0.29 0.80
N MET A 276 -20.81 0.58 -0.13
CA MET A 276 -20.10 1.82 0.20
C MET A 276 -20.47 2.96 -0.75
N ARG A 277 -20.36 4.20 -0.27
CA ARG A 277 -20.55 5.40 -1.07
C ARG A 277 -19.29 5.68 -1.90
N VAL A 278 -19.40 5.50 -3.21
CA VAL A 278 -18.33 5.87 -4.16
C VAL A 278 -18.67 7.23 -4.76
N ALA A 279 -17.73 8.19 -4.65
CA ALA A 279 -17.98 9.58 -5.06
C ALA A 279 -17.50 9.89 -6.49
N TRP A 280 -16.50 9.18 -6.98
CA TRP A 280 -15.90 9.32 -8.32
C TRP A 280 -15.61 7.96 -8.91
N GLY A 281 -15.79 7.83 -10.24
CA GLY A 281 -15.41 6.63 -10.97
C GLY A 281 -14.38 6.90 -12.04
N ARG A 282 -13.37 6.03 -12.21
CA ARG A 282 -12.43 6.05 -13.32
C ARG A 282 -12.56 4.76 -14.12
N VAL A 283 -12.72 4.86 -15.43
CA VAL A 283 -13.03 3.77 -16.34
C VAL A 283 -12.03 3.75 -17.49
N GLU A 284 -11.71 2.57 -18.00
CA GLU A 284 -10.88 2.40 -19.20
C GLU A 284 -11.64 2.80 -20.46
N MET A 285 -10.98 3.55 -21.35
CA MET A 285 -11.27 3.57 -22.77
C MET A 285 -10.41 2.51 -23.45
N PRO A 286 -10.95 1.37 -23.89
CA PRO A 286 -10.18 0.34 -24.60
C PRO A 286 -9.96 0.77 -26.04
N TRP A 287 -9.07 1.74 -26.25
CA TRP A 287 -8.95 2.52 -27.49
C TRP A 287 -8.59 1.68 -28.70
N GLN A 288 -7.66 0.71 -28.57
CA GLN A 288 -7.31 -0.21 -29.67
C GLN A 288 -8.51 -1.01 -30.18
N LEU A 289 -9.43 -1.39 -29.28
CA LEU A 289 -10.63 -2.17 -29.64
C LEU A 289 -11.77 -1.28 -30.15
N TRP A 290 -11.78 0.00 -29.80
CA TRP A 290 -12.72 0.99 -30.30
C TRP A 290 -12.46 1.29 -31.78
N GLN A 291 -11.22 1.60 -32.16
CA GLN A 291 -10.84 1.92 -33.55
C GLN A 291 -9.53 1.22 -33.92
N PRO A 292 -9.55 -0.08 -34.24
CA PRO A 292 -8.35 -0.85 -34.55
C PRO A 292 -7.67 -0.40 -35.86
N GLN A 293 -8.43 0.12 -36.82
CA GLN A 293 -7.93 0.62 -38.11
C GLN A 293 -8.26 2.13 -38.25
N LYS A 294 -7.29 2.91 -38.75
CA LYS A 294 -7.43 4.37 -38.89
C LYS A 294 -8.66 4.75 -39.71
N ASP A 295 -8.87 4.10 -40.84
CA ASP A 295 -9.92 4.43 -41.81
C ASP A 295 -11.27 3.76 -41.50
N SER A 296 -11.41 3.06 -40.37
CA SER A 296 -12.69 2.51 -39.92
C SER A 296 -13.53 3.58 -39.23
N SER A 297 -14.85 3.53 -39.40
CA SER A 297 -15.81 4.32 -38.62
C SER A 297 -16.27 3.49 -37.41
N PRO A 298 -15.76 3.74 -36.18
CA PRO A 298 -16.19 3.00 -35.00
C PRO A 298 -17.64 3.30 -34.64
N VAL A 299 -18.13 4.51 -34.91
CA VAL A 299 -19.51 4.92 -34.66
C VAL A 299 -20.48 4.15 -35.57
N ASP A 300 -20.16 3.99 -36.87
CA ASP A 300 -21.01 3.20 -37.78
C ASP A 300 -20.97 1.70 -37.43
N ALA A 301 -19.80 1.20 -37.04
CA ALA A 301 -19.68 -0.18 -36.52
C ALA A 301 -20.57 -0.39 -35.27
N ALA A 302 -20.57 0.55 -34.33
CA ALA A 302 -21.39 0.52 -33.15
C ALA A 302 -22.89 0.59 -33.46
N LYS A 303 -23.32 1.51 -34.34
CA LYS A 303 -24.72 1.62 -34.80
C LYS A 303 -25.19 0.36 -35.51
N ALA A 304 -24.32 -0.33 -36.22
CA ALA A 304 -24.60 -1.60 -36.88
C ALA A 304 -24.50 -2.83 -35.94
N GLY A 305 -24.40 -2.65 -34.63
CA GLY A 305 -24.31 -3.73 -33.64
C GLY A 305 -22.98 -4.50 -33.63
N ARG A 306 -21.94 -3.97 -34.27
CA ARG A 306 -20.60 -4.61 -34.35
C ARG A 306 -19.58 -4.06 -33.34
N LEU A 307 -20.06 -3.44 -32.26
CA LEU A 307 -19.20 -2.93 -31.20
C LEU A 307 -18.52 -4.11 -30.48
N ASN A 308 -17.21 -3.98 -30.27
CA ASN A 308 -16.46 -4.96 -29.48
C ASN A 308 -17.07 -5.10 -28.06
N ASP A 309 -17.20 -6.32 -27.55
CA ASP A 309 -17.87 -6.59 -26.27
C ASP A 309 -17.17 -5.90 -25.09
N HIS A 310 -15.85 -5.85 -25.08
CA HIS A 310 -15.10 -5.14 -24.03
C HIS A 310 -15.34 -3.63 -24.05
N VAL A 311 -15.39 -3.02 -25.25
CA VAL A 311 -15.75 -1.62 -25.43
C VAL A 311 -17.16 -1.34 -24.93
N ARG A 312 -18.14 -2.17 -25.33
CA ARG A 312 -19.54 -2.07 -24.89
C ARG A 312 -19.65 -2.12 -23.36
N LYS A 313 -19.01 -3.11 -22.73
CA LYS A 313 -19.00 -3.25 -21.26
C LYS A 313 -18.32 -2.07 -20.56
N SER A 314 -17.22 -1.53 -21.10
CA SER A 314 -16.58 -0.32 -20.58
C SER A 314 -17.49 0.91 -20.66
N MET A 315 -18.29 1.05 -21.73
CA MET A 315 -19.29 2.10 -21.85
C MET A 315 -20.47 1.90 -20.88
N GLU A 316 -20.94 0.65 -20.73
CA GLU A 316 -22.02 0.30 -19.78
C GLU A 316 -21.63 0.61 -18.33
N ILE A 317 -20.40 0.30 -17.91
CA ILE A 317 -19.95 0.63 -16.55
C ILE A 317 -19.82 2.15 -16.37
N ALA A 318 -19.29 2.89 -17.36
CA ALA A 318 -19.25 4.36 -17.30
C ALA A 318 -20.66 4.95 -17.13
N ALA A 319 -21.63 4.46 -17.90
CA ALA A 319 -23.03 4.87 -17.81
C ALA A 319 -23.67 4.52 -16.46
N ARG A 320 -23.37 3.34 -15.93
CA ARG A 320 -23.86 2.91 -14.62
C ARG A 320 -23.36 3.84 -13.50
N LEU A 321 -22.06 4.19 -13.52
CA LEU A 321 -21.48 5.09 -12.53
C LEU A 321 -22.10 6.50 -12.65
N TYR A 322 -22.21 7.03 -13.86
CA TYR A 322 -22.80 8.33 -14.12
C TYR A 322 -24.27 8.39 -13.64
N LYS A 323 -25.08 7.38 -13.93
CA LYS A 323 -26.48 7.28 -13.46
C LYS A 323 -26.60 7.23 -11.94
N LYS A 324 -25.57 6.77 -11.23
CA LYS A 324 -25.47 6.82 -9.76
C LYS A 324 -25.01 8.20 -9.24
N GLY A 325 -24.84 9.19 -10.11
CA GLY A 325 -24.43 10.57 -9.77
C GLY A 325 -22.93 10.77 -9.61
N MET A 326 -22.11 9.83 -10.05
CA MET A 326 -20.64 9.96 -9.98
C MET A 326 -20.12 10.70 -11.20
N PRO A 327 -19.25 11.73 -11.05
CA PRO A 327 -18.41 12.17 -12.16
C PRO A 327 -17.51 11.03 -12.62
N VAL A 328 -17.38 10.87 -13.95
CA VAL A 328 -16.61 9.79 -14.55
C VAL A 328 -15.35 10.34 -15.21
N ILE A 329 -14.21 9.76 -14.87
CA ILE A 329 -12.92 9.94 -15.55
C ILE A 329 -12.79 8.81 -16.56
N LEU A 330 -12.53 9.16 -17.82
CA LEU A 330 -12.21 8.22 -18.87
C LEU A 330 -10.70 8.24 -19.11
N SER A 331 -10.04 7.12 -18.95
CA SER A 331 -8.60 7.00 -19.15
C SER A 331 -8.31 6.01 -20.27
N ALA A 332 -7.51 6.42 -21.26
CA ALA A 332 -7.19 5.57 -22.40
C ALA A 332 -5.98 4.68 -22.09
N TRP A 333 -6.17 3.37 -22.32
CA TRP A 333 -5.13 2.35 -22.39
C TRP A 333 -5.04 1.79 -23.80
N PHE A 334 -3.95 1.11 -24.11
CA PHE A 334 -3.73 0.35 -25.35
C PHE A 334 -4.11 1.13 -26.60
N PRO A 335 -3.24 2.02 -27.08
CA PRO A 335 -3.50 2.77 -28.31
C PRO A 335 -3.54 1.83 -29.53
N PRO A 336 -4.33 2.12 -30.56
CA PRO A 336 -4.23 1.40 -31.83
C PRO A 336 -2.89 1.72 -32.50
N LYS A 337 -2.38 0.78 -33.30
CA LYS A 337 -1.06 0.88 -33.95
C LYS A 337 -0.88 2.17 -34.77
N TRP A 338 -1.94 2.60 -35.46
CA TRP A 338 -1.90 3.80 -36.30
C TRP A 338 -1.75 5.11 -35.51
N ALA A 339 -2.14 5.11 -34.21
CA ALA A 339 -2.14 6.32 -33.38
C ALA A 339 -0.79 6.56 -32.68
N VAL A 340 0.17 5.64 -32.77
CA VAL A 340 1.49 5.79 -32.16
C VAL A 340 2.60 5.73 -33.20
N ALA A 341 3.70 6.42 -32.92
CA ALA A 341 4.90 6.36 -33.74
C ALA A 341 5.76 5.17 -33.30
N GLY A 342 6.09 4.29 -34.26
CA GLY A 342 6.85 3.07 -33.99
C GLY A 342 5.98 1.90 -33.49
N ASP A 343 6.60 0.95 -32.79
CA ASP A 343 5.90 -0.25 -32.33
C ASP A 343 5.22 -0.06 -30.98
N ILE A 344 4.05 -0.66 -30.80
CA ILE A 344 3.38 -0.72 -29.52
C ILE A 344 4.29 -1.47 -28.51
N SER A 345 4.49 -0.90 -27.33
CA SER A 345 5.23 -1.50 -26.25
C SER A 345 4.43 -1.43 -24.95
N ASN A 346 4.18 -2.58 -24.34
CA ASN A 346 3.47 -2.72 -23.06
C ASN A 346 4.45 -2.98 -21.90
N GLY A 347 5.76 -2.75 -22.11
CA GLY A 347 6.80 -2.93 -21.11
C GLY A 347 8.07 -2.17 -21.50
N PRO A 348 9.10 -2.17 -20.63
CA PRO A 348 10.33 -1.47 -20.92
C PRO A 348 11.06 -2.13 -22.10
N ARG A 349 11.53 -1.29 -23.01
CA ARG A 349 12.43 -1.68 -24.11
C ARG A 349 13.84 -1.92 -23.52
N ALA A 350 14.76 -2.43 -24.35
CA ALA A 350 16.15 -2.69 -23.94
C ALA A 350 16.86 -1.45 -23.33
N ASN A 351 16.47 -0.25 -23.73
CA ASN A 351 16.96 1.02 -23.20
C ASN A 351 16.18 1.51 -21.95
N GLY A 352 15.28 0.71 -21.39
CA GLY A 352 14.47 1.07 -20.23
C GLY A 352 13.27 2.00 -20.52
N VAL A 353 13.05 2.41 -21.77
CA VAL A 353 11.95 3.30 -22.16
C VAL A 353 10.67 2.50 -22.35
N TRP A 354 9.57 3.00 -21.77
CA TRP A 354 8.23 2.44 -21.89
C TRP A 354 7.41 3.17 -22.96
N GLY A 355 6.44 2.46 -23.53
CA GLY A 355 5.43 3.00 -24.43
C GLY A 355 5.99 3.64 -25.72
N SER A 356 5.10 4.25 -26.45
CA SER A 356 5.39 4.93 -27.72
C SER A 356 4.76 6.33 -27.74
N PRO A 357 5.41 7.33 -28.35
CA PRO A 357 4.81 8.64 -28.51
C PRO A 357 3.62 8.57 -29.47
N LEU A 358 2.70 9.52 -29.35
CA LEU A 358 1.62 9.66 -30.32
C LEU A 358 2.19 9.99 -31.70
N ASN A 359 1.50 9.53 -32.75
CA ASN A 359 1.87 9.81 -34.14
C ASN A 359 1.36 11.18 -34.52
N THR A 360 2.24 12.15 -34.58
CA THR A 360 1.89 13.56 -34.91
C THR A 360 1.35 13.75 -36.32
N ALA A 361 1.64 12.82 -37.25
CA ALA A 361 1.12 12.88 -38.64
C ALA A 361 -0.39 12.61 -38.74
N VAL A 362 -1.01 12.06 -37.67
CA VAL A 362 -2.44 11.70 -37.61
C VAL A 362 -3.12 12.30 -36.38
N THR A 363 -2.66 13.46 -35.95
CA THR A 363 -3.17 14.14 -34.74
C THR A 363 -4.68 14.37 -34.78
N ASN A 364 -5.21 14.80 -35.92
CA ASN A 364 -6.64 15.07 -36.10
C ASN A 364 -7.48 13.79 -35.97
N GLU A 365 -7.02 12.70 -36.56
CA GLU A 365 -7.68 11.39 -36.45
C GLU A 365 -7.64 10.84 -35.01
N ILE A 366 -6.55 11.09 -34.28
CA ILE A 366 -6.45 10.77 -32.84
C ILE A 366 -7.52 11.55 -32.07
N TYR A 367 -7.63 12.86 -32.26
CA TYR A 367 -8.62 13.70 -31.59
C TYR A 367 -10.05 13.30 -31.97
N GLN A 368 -10.31 13.03 -33.24
CA GLN A 368 -11.59 12.53 -33.70
C GLN A 368 -11.95 11.19 -33.02
N SER A 369 -11.06 10.22 -33.05
CA SER A 369 -11.30 8.90 -32.47
C SER A 369 -11.71 8.96 -30.98
N ILE A 370 -11.01 9.78 -30.19
CA ILE A 370 -11.28 9.98 -28.76
C ILE A 370 -12.61 10.72 -28.57
N ALA A 371 -12.82 11.80 -29.33
CA ALA A 371 -14.05 12.57 -29.24
C ALA A 371 -15.28 11.78 -29.70
N ASP A 372 -15.14 10.91 -30.70
CA ASP A 372 -16.22 10.03 -31.17
C ASP A 372 -16.63 9.02 -30.09
N TYR A 373 -15.67 8.47 -29.34
CA TYR A 373 -15.96 7.59 -28.19
C TYR A 373 -16.79 8.34 -27.12
N ILE A 374 -16.35 9.55 -26.75
CA ILE A 374 -17.01 10.37 -25.73
C ILE A 374 -18.38 10.85 -26.21
N SER A 375 -18.50 11.28 -27.50
CA SER A 375 -19.78 11.65 -28.10
C SER A 375 -20.76 10.47 -28.13
N TYR A 376 -20.29 9.28 -28.49
CA TYR A 376 -21.13 8.07 -28.50
C TYR A 376 -21.63 7.70 -27.07
N LEU A 377 -20.78 7.83 -26.05
CA LEU A 377 -21.20 7.69 -24.66
C LEU A 377 -22.30 8.69 -24.27
N LYS A 378 -22.15 9.95 -24.69
CA LYS A 378 -23.12 11.01 -24.44
C LYS A 378 -24.44 10.74 -25.16
N ASP A 379 -24.37 10.49 -26.46
CA ASP A 379 -25.55 10.45 -27.35
C ASP A 379 -26.36 9.15 -27.18
N VAL A 380 -25.67 8.01 -26.95
CA VAL A 380 -26.30 6.68 -26.88
C VAL A 380 -26.55 6.23 -25.44
N TYR A 381 -25.59 6.48 -24.54
CA TYR A 381 -25.69 6.05 -23.16
C TYR A 381 -26.14 7.17 -22.20
N GLY A 382 -26.30 8.40 -22.68
CA GLY A 382 -26.68 9.57 -21.88
C GLY A 382 -25.62 9.95 -20.84
N THR A 383 -24.34 9.67 -21.13
CA THR A 383 -23.25 9.78 -20.16
C THR A 383 -22.29 10.90 -20.53
N GLU A 384 -22.27 11.97 -19.74
CA GLU A 384 -21.30 13.06 -19.89
C GLU A 384 -20.01 12.71 -19.12
N ILE A 385 -18.90 12.56 -19.84
CA ILE A 385 -17.58 12.31 -19.24
C ILE A 385 -17.04 13.61 -18.65
N ALA A 386 -16.65 13.58 -17.37
CA ALA A 386 -16.11 14.76 -16.68
C ALA A 386 -14.67 15.07 -17.10
N LEU A 387 -13.80 14.05 -17.09
CA LEU A 387 -12.36 14.19 -17.34
C LEU A 387 -11.85 13.10 -18.28
N PHE A 388 -10.84 13.43 -19.09
CA PHE A 388 -10.13 12.51 -19.96
C PHE A 388 -8.62 12.56 -19.70
N SER A 389 -7.94 11.41 -19.76
CA SER A 389 -6.47 11.28 -19.71
C SER A 389 -5.97 10.09 -20.54
N PHE A 390 -4.67 10.07 -20.83
CA PHE A 390 -3.94 8.83 -21.06
C PHE A 390 -3.39 8.32 -19.73
N ASN A 391 -3.50 7.00 -19.49
CA ASN A 391 -2.95 6.39 -18.29
C ASN A 391 -1.43 6.49 -18.24
N GLU A 392 -0.88 7.07 -17.16
CA GLU A 392 0.56 7.09 -16.85
C GLU A 392 1.47 7.43 -18.04
N SER A 393 1.11 8.45 -18.79
CA SER A 393 1.86 8.83 -20.00
C SER A 393 3.25 9.42 -19.70
N ASP A 394 3.50 9.86 -18.48
CA ASP A 394 4.81 10.28 -17.96
C ASP A 394 5.83 9.12 -17.90
N LEU A 395 5.37 7.93 -17.50
CA LEU A 395 6.15 6.68 -17.56
C LEU A 395 6.08 6.06 -18.96
N GLY A 396 4.93 6.18 -19.61
CA GLY A 396 4.66 5.60 -20.91
C GLY A 396 3.97 4.26 -20.86
N ILE A 397 3.06 4.07 -19.92
CA ILE A 397 2.19 2.88 -19.94
C ILE A 397 1.28 2.99 -21.15
N ASN A 398 1.69 2.31 -22.24
CA ASN A 398 1.16 2.25 -23.59
C ASN A 398 1.40 3.54 -24.41
N VAL A 399 0.98 4.72 -23.99
CA VAL A 399 1.29 6.02 -24.62
C VAL A 399 2.34 6.75 -23.78
N ARG A 400 3.42 7.20 -24.41
CA ARG A 400 4.46 7.99 -23.74
C ARG A 400 4.40 9.44 -24.20
N GLN A 401 4.53 10.35 -23.26
CA GLN A 401 4.60 11.80 -23.53
C GLN A 401 5.74 12.43 -22.72
N THR A 402 6.33 13.50 -23.23
CA THR A 402 7.04 14.50 -22.45
C THR A 402 6.02 15.47 -21.83
N GLY A 403 6.46 16.32 -20.89
CA GLY A 403 5.58 17.35 -20.33
C GLY A 403 5.09 18.34 -21.37
N GLU A 404 5.93 18.67 -22.38
CA GLU A 404 5.59 19.55 -23.49
C GLU A 404 4.57 18.90 -24.45
N GLU A 405 4.74 17.62 -24.78
CA GLU A 405 3.78 16.85 -25.58
C GLU A 405 2.44 16.74 -24.86
N HIS A 406 2.45 16.55 -23.54
CA HIS A 406 1.24 16.55 -22.73
C HIS A 406 0.53 17.90 -22.72
N ALA A 407 1.28 19.01 -22.61
CA ALA A 407 0.72 20.36 -22.71
C ALA A 407 0.11 20.63 -24.10
N ALA A 408 0.79 20.21 -25.18
CA ALA A 408 0.28 20.32 -26.56
C ALA A 408 -1.00 19.51 -26.76
N LEU A 409 -1.06 18.26 -26.23
CA LEU A 409 -2.25 17.43 -26.26
C LEU A 409 -3.42 18.10 -25.52
N ILE A 410 -3.21 18.60 -24.30
CA ILE A 410 -4.25 19.27 -23.50
C ILE A 410 -4.85 20.42 -24.30
N LYS A 411 -4.02 21.24 -24.91
CA LYS A 411 -4.45 22.39 -25.74
C LYS A 411 -5.22 21.95 -26.99
N GLY A 412 -4.66 20.99 -27.73
CA GLY A 412 -5.24 20.56 -29.01
C GLY A 412 -6.51 19.74 -28.82
N LEU A 413 -6.48 18.68 -28.04
CA LEU A 413 -7.63 17.81 -27.79
C LEU A 413 -8.73 18.53 -26.99
N GLY A 414 -8.34 19.34 -26.00
CA GLY A 414 -9.27 20.13 -25.22
C GLY A 414 -10.05 21.14 -26.09
N ALA A 415 -9.36 21.85 -27.02
CA ALA A 415 -10.01 22.69 -28.00
C ALA A 415 -10.93 21.89 -28.93
N TYR A 416 -10.48 20.69 -29.35
CA TYR A 416 -11.29 19.82 -30.22
C TYR A 416 -12.58 19.35 -29.49
N PHE A 417 -12.55 19.04 -28.22
CA PHE A 417 -13.75 18.71 -27.43
C PHE A 417 -14.76 19.88 -27.44
N VAL A 418 -14.28 21.13 -27.32
CA VAL A 418 -15.15 22.31 -27.40
C VAL A 418 -15.83 22.42 -28.77
N THR A 419 -15.12 22.19 -29.87
CA THR A 419 -15.72 22.21 -31.23
C THR A 419 -16.77 21.11 -31.42
N ARG A 420 -16.64 20.00 -30.69
CA ARG A 420 -17.60 18.88 -30.71
C ARG A 420 -18.77 19.07 -29.71
N GLY A 421 -18.85 20.20 -29.02
CA GLY A 421 -19.89 20.47 -28.01
C GLY A 421 -19.80 19.54 -26.75
N LEU A 422 -18.61 19.00 -26.45
CA LEU A 422 -18.35 18.20 -25.29
C LEU A 422 -17.93 19.09 -24.10
N LYS A 423 -18.43 18.79 -22.92
CA LYS A 423 -18.05 19.46 -21.65
C LYS A 423 -16.84 18.83 -20.98
N THR A 424 -16.39 17.70 -21.49
CA THR A 424 -15.23 16.95 -20.98
C THR A 424 -13.99 17.84 -20.91
N LYS A 425 -13.32 17.85 -19.76
CA LYS A 425 -12.04 18.53 -19.57
C LYS A 425 -10.89 17.51 -19.56
N MET A 426 -9.69 18.02 -19.75
CA MET A 426 -8.48 17.20 -19.64
C MET A 426 -8.08 17.05 -18.18
N LEU A 427 -7.61 15.88 -17.82
CA LEU A 427 -6.97 15.61 -16.53
C LEU A 427 -5.47 15.89 -16.70
N LEU A 428 -4.95 16.90 -15.99
CA LEU A 428 -3.53 17.25 -16.04
C LEU A 428 -2.72 16.24 -15.22
N GLY A 429 -1.82 15.55 -15.87
CA GLY A 429 -0.99 14.51 -15.29
C GLY A 429 -1.58 13.11 -15.46
N ASP A 430 -2.27 12.58 -14.45
CA ASP A 430 -2.57 11.15 -14.29
C ASP A 430 -1.26 10.35 -14.23
N ASN A 431 -0.28 10.93 -13.50
CA ASN A 431 1.10 10.50 -13.44
C ASN A 431 1.24 9.16 -12.71
N SER A 432 2.19 8.34 -13.17
CA SER A 432 2.49 7.00 -12.66
C SER A 432 2.84 6.91 -11.19
N ASP A 433 3.38 7.97 -10.62
CA ASP A 433 3.63 8.11 -9.18
C ASP A 433 3.82 9.57 -8.75
N ALA A 434 3.95 9.79 -7.46
CA ALA A 434 4.06 11.15 -6.92
C ALA A 434 5.41 11.82 -7.24
N THR A 435 6.46 11.09 -7.59
CA THR A 435 7.80 11.66 -7.82
C THR A 435 7.92 12.42 -9.14
N THR A 436 7.04 12.15 -10.10
CA THR A 436 7.09 12.71 -11.46
C THR A 436 6.36 14.05 -11.60
N TYR A 437 6.18 14.78 -10.49
CA TYR A 437 5.42 16.05 -10.44
C TYR A 437 5.90 17.12 -11.44
N SER A 438 7.14 17.09 -11.92
CA SER A 438 7.63 18.04 -12.90
C SER A 438 7.02 17.88 -14.30
N PHE A 439 6.46 16.70 -14.59
CA PHE A 439 5.79 16.40 -15.85
C PHE A 439 4.63 17.36 -16.17
N ILE A 440 3.93 17.86 -15.14
CA ILE A 440 2.80 18.77 -15.33
C ILE A 440 3.20 20.24 -15.52
N TYR A 441 4.46 20.62 -15.26
CA TYR A 441 4.88 22.02 -15.26
C TYR A 441 4.77 22.73 -16.62
N PRO A 442 5.08 22.12 -17.78
CA PRO A 442 4.90 22.76 -19.07
C PRO A 442 3.45 23.22 -19.29
N ALA A 443 2.46 22.36 -19.00
CA ALA A 443 1.05 22.73 -19.11
C ALA A 443 0.63 23.80 -18.08
N MET A 444 1.13 23.73 -16.84
CA MET A 444 0.87 24.76 -15.83
C MET A 444 1.44 26.14 -16.20
N ASN A 445 2.51 26.18 -16.99
CA ASN A 445 3.18 27.41 -17.40
C ASN A 445 2.66 27.98 -18.72
N ASP A 446 1.83 27.22 -19.47
CA ASP A 446 1.17 27.68 -20.70
C ASP A 446 -0.29 28.08 -20.43
N PRO A 447 -0.62 29.38 -20.32
CA PRO A 447 -2.00 29.82 -20.05
C PRO A 447 -3.01 29.34 -21.08
N ALA A 448 -2.57 28.97 -22.31
CA ALA A 448 -3.45 28.48 -23.37
C ALA A 448 -3.99 27.05 -23.08
N THR A 449 -3.41 26.34 -22.15
CA THR A 449 -3.91 25.02 -21.68
C THR A 449 -5.00 25.14 -20.63
N HIS A 450 -4.98 26.21 -19.81
CA HIS A 450 -5.79 26.35 -18.60
C HIS A 450 -7.30 26.20 -18.83
N PRO A 451 -7.90 26.74 -19.92
CA PRO A 451 -9.34 26.59 -20.17
C PRO A 451 -9.79 25.14 -20.33
N TYR A 452 -8.88 24.23 -20.66
CA TYR A 452 -9.19 22.84 -20.97
C TYR A 452 -8.92 21.88 -19.81
N ILE A 453 -8.22 22.29 -18.76
CA ILE A 453 -7.90 21.45 -17.60
C ILE A 453 -9.04 21.48 -16.59
N GLY A 454 -9.47 20.30 -16.12
CA GLY A 454 -10.53 20.17 -15.11
C GLY A 454 -10.02 19.79 -13.72
N ALA A 455 -8.92 19.03 -13.65
CA ALA A 455 -8.28 18.61 -12.40
C ALA A 455 -6.81 18.25 -12.64
N ILE A 456 -6.05 18.12 -11.56
CA ILE A 456 -4.68 17.59 -11.55
C ILE A 456 -4.69 16.21 -10.93
N SER A 457 -3.88 15.26 -11.44
CA SER A 457 -3.85 13.89 -10.93
C SER A 457 -2.45 13.28 -10.89
N PHE A 458 -2.25 12.42 -9.87
CA PHE A 458 -1.12 11.50 -9.76
C PHE A 458 -1.57 10.18 -9.12
N HIS A 459 -0.75 9.14 -9.23
CA HIS A 459 -0.96 7.85 -8.58
C HIS A 459 -0.11 7.70 -7.32
N SER A 460 -0.55 6.92 -6.35
CA SER A 460 0.09 6.83 -5.04
C SER A 460 1.07 5.67 -4.87
N TRP A 461 1.49 5.04 -5.97
CA TRP A 461 2.32 3.84 -5.94
C TRP A 461 3.69 4.03 -5.27
N ARG A 462 4.31 5.21 -5.46
CA ARG A 462 5.66 5.54 -5.00
C ARG A 462 5.78 7.02 -4.65
N GLY A 463 6.79 7.34 -3.83
CA GLY A 463 7.20 8.72 -3.59
C GLY A 463 6.21 9.59 -2.83
N CYS A 464 5.32 9.00 -2.03
CA CYS A 464 4.34 9.73 -1.24
C CYS A 464 4.92 10.24 0.10
N ASP A 465 6.17 10.75 0.10
CA ASP A 465 6.69 11.49 1.25
C ASP A 465 6.05 12.89 1.34
N THR A 466 6.14 13.49 2.52
CA THR A 466 5.48 14.77 2.80
C THR A 466 5.93 15.89 1.87
N ALA A 467 7.23 15.98 1.57
CA ALA A 467 7.78 17.05 0.73
C ALA A 467 7.28 16.92 -0.72
N THR A 468 7.22 15.70 -1.24
CA THR A 468 6.69 15.40 -2.58
C THR A 468 5.18 15.68 -2.65
N LEU A 469 4.40 15.24 -1.67
CA LEU A 469 2.95 15.51 -1.62
C LEU A 469 2.63 17.01 -1.52
N GLN A 470 3.46 17.80 -0.83
CA GLN A 470 3.33 19.25 -0.76
C GLN A 470 3.50 19.92 -2.12
N LYS A 471 4.33 19.37 -3.03
CA LYS A 471 4.47 19.89 -4.41
C LYS A 471 3.18 19.74 -5.21
N TRP A 472 2.48 18.61 -5.09
CA TRP A 472 1.19 18.39 -5.71
C TRP A 472 0.12 19.34 -5.15
N ARG A 473 0.10 19.54 -3.84
CA ARG A 473 -0.77 20.54 -3.22
C ARG A 473 -0.47 21.94 -3.74
N ALA A 474 0.80 22.32 -3.82
CA ALA A 474 1.21 23.63 -4.34
C ALA A 474 0.78 23.83 -5.80
N ALA A 475 0.92 22.79 -6.65
CA ALA A 475 0.45 22.81 -8.03
C ALA A 475 -1.07 23.02 -8.11
N ALA A 476 -1.85 22.26 -7.36
CA ALA A 476 -3.31 22.40 -7.30
C ALA A 476 -3.75 23.80 -6.83
N THR A 477 -3.08 24.33 -5.80
CA THR A 477 -3.34 25.68 -5.27
C THR A 477 -3.02 26.76 -6.30
N ARG A 478 -1.85 26.66 -6.97
CA ARG A 478 -1.42 27.61 -8.00
C ARG A 478 -2.38 27.66 -9.19
N MET A 479 -2.86 26.49 -9.61
CA MET A 479 -3.80 26.38 -10.73
C MET A 479 -5.25 26.65 -10.32
N ASN A 480 -5.55 26.75 -9.04
CA ASN A 480 -6.91 26.78 -8.49
C ASN A 480 -7.78 25.64 -9.02
N LEU A 481 -7.22 24.43 -9.07
CA LEU A 481 -7.86 23.23 -9.57
C LEU A 481 -7.93 22.14 -8.48
N PRO A 482 -8.92 21.25 -8.53
CA PRO A 482 -8.97 20.09 -7.63
C PRO A 482 -7.82 19.13 -7.93
N LEU A 483 -7.30 18.49 -6.87
CA LEU A 483 -6.32 17.42 -6.94
C LEU A 483 -7.03 16.08 -6.79
N ILE A 484 -6.70 15.11 -7.60
CA ILE A 484 -7.21 13.72 -7.55
C ILE A 484 -6.04 12.77 -7.38
N VAL A 485 -6.16 11.78 -6.51
CA VAL A 485 -5.30 10.60 -6.55
C VAL A 485 -5.98 9.60 -7.48
N GLY A 486 -5.49 9.54 -8.75
CA GLY A 486 -6.13 8.79 -9.83
C GLY A 486 -6.09 7.28 -9.66
N GLU A 487 -5.02 6.76 -9.04
CA GLU A 487 -4.92 5.38 -8.59
C GLU A 487 -4.36 5.35 -7.17
N GLY A 488 -5.20 4.92 -6.23
CA GLY A 488 -4.86 4.77 -4.82
C GLY A 488 -4.54 3.32 -4.48
N SER A 489 -3.34 3.03 -4.06
CA SER A 489 -2.86 1.84 -3.38
C SER A 489 -1.37 2.01 -3.04
N ILE A 490 -0.70 0.95 -2.53
CA ILE A 490 0.66 1.03 -2.00
C ILE A 490 1.69 0.22 -2.78
N ASP A 491 1.29 -0.68 -3.67
CA ASP A 491 2.21 -1.58 -4.39
C ASP A 491 1.68 -1.93 -5.78
N ALA A 492 2.31 -1.38 -6.82
CA ALA A 492 1.93 -1.60 -8.22
C ALA A 492 2.19 -3.04 -8.72
N ALA A 493 2.94 -3.84 -7.99
CA ALA A 493 3.26 -5.22 -8.34
C ALA A 493 2.45 -6.28 -7.56
N ALA A 494 1.56 -5.88 -6.63
CA ALA A 494 0.86 -6.78 -5.72
C ALA A 494 -0.02 -7.84 -6.43
N TRP A 495 -0.45 -7.58 -7.65
CA TRP A 495 -1.17 -8.55 -8.49
C TRP A 495 -0.35 -9.84 -8.77
N ASN A 496 0.98 -9.81 -8.66
CA ASN A 496 1.84 -10.99 -8.81
C ASN A 496 1.80 -11.93 -7.59
N TYR A 497 1.36 -11.41 -6.42
CA TYR A 497 1.30 -12.13 -5.13
C TYR A 497 0.02 -11.78 -4.36
N PRO A 498 -1.16 -12.04 -4.94
CA PRO A 498 -2.44 -11.46 -4.50
C PRO A 498 -2.87 -11.86 -3.09
N SER A 499 -2.33 -12.92 -2.50
CA SER A 499 -2.60 -13.29 -1.11
C SER A 499 -2.24 -12.18 -0.11
N ILE A 500 -1.39 -11.21 -0.52
CA ILE A 500 -1.05 -10.04 0.30
C ILE A 500 -2.25 -9.13 0.58
N PHE A 501 -3.27 -9.13 -0.29
CA PHE A 501 -4.46 -8.30 -0.12
C PHE A 501 -5.32 -8.71 1.08
N GLU A 502 -5.14 -9.90 1.62
CA GLU A 502 -5.81 -10.38 2.83
C GLU A 502 -5.02 -10.04 4.11
N GLU A 503 -3.79 -9.53 3.99
CA GLU A 503 -2.94 -9.22 5.14
C GLU A 503 -3.35 -7.93 5.84
N GLN A 504 -3.37 -7.99 7.18
CA GLN A 504 -3.59 -6.81 8.02
C GLN A 504 -2.54 -5.71 7.75
N THR A 505 -1.29 -6.09 7.55
CA THR A 505 -0.19 -5.16 7.27
C THR A 505 -0.49 -4.34 6.03
N TYR A 506 -0.89 -5.00 4.93
CA TYR A 506 -1.25 -4.30 3.69
C TYR A 506 -2.45 -3.37 3.90
N ALA A 507 -3.50 -3.86 4.57
CA ALA A 507 -4.71 -3.07 4.84
C ALA A 507 -4.42 -1.82 5.69
N MET A 508 -3.54 -1.93 6.68
CA MET A 508 -3.17 -0.82 7.57
C MET A 508 -2.26 0.20 6.87
N GLU A 509 -1.32 -0.26 6.04
CA GLU A 509 -0.45 0.62 5.27
C GLU A 509 -1.21 1.39 4.19
N GLU A 510 -2.14 0.74 3.50
CA GLU A 510 -2.99 1.37 2.50
C GLU A 510 -3.84 2.49 3.12
N ILE A 511 -4.51 2.22 4.25
CA ILE A 511 -5.32 3.25 4.90
C ILE A 511 -4.46 4.34 5.55
N ASP A 512 -3.30 4.03 6.09
CA ASP A 512 -2.36 5.03 6.62
C ASP A 512 -1.90 6.00 5.52
N LEU A 513 -1.56 5.46 4.34
CA LEU A 513 -1.23 6.30 3.18
C LEU A 513 -2.40 7.21 2.82
N TYR A 514 -3.65 6.71 2.80
CA TYR A 514 -4.81 7.53 2.45
C TYR A 514 -5.05 8.65 3.44
N ILE A 515 -4.90 8.37 4.73
CA ILE A 515 -5.03 9.42 5.76
C ILE A 515 -3.90 10.46 5.64
N ARG A 516 -2.68 10.05 5.28
CA ARG A 516 -1.58 10.98 4.98
C ARG A 516 -1.85 11.83 3.74
N LEU A 517 -2.39 11.23 2.66
CA LEU A 517 -2.81 11.98 1.46
C LEU A 517 -3.85 13.04 1.81
N LEU A 518 -4.87 12.69 2.60
CA LEU A 518 -5.89 13.63 3.07
C LEU A 518 -5.31 14.75 3.95
N ALA A 519 -4.30 14.45 4.77
CA ALA A 519 -3.69 15.43 5.68
C ALA A 519 -2.71 16.38 4.98
N VAL A 520 -2.04 15.94 3.91
CA VAL A 520 -0.90 16.68 3.31
C VAL A 520 -1.29 17.36 2.01
N CYS A 521 -1.87 16.64 1.04
CA CYS A 521 -2.15 17.20 -0.27
C CYS A 521 -3.62 17.54 -0.54
N TYR A 522 -4.54 17.17 0.38
CA TYR A 522 -5.96 17.54 0.33
C TYR A 522 -6.65 17.21 -1.00
N PRO A 523 -6.64 15.96 -1.46
CA PRO A 523 -7.30 15.59 -2.69
C PRO A 523 -8.81 15.72 -2.56
N ILE A 524 -9.49 16.05 -3.67
CA ILE A 524 -10.95 16.03 -3.74
C ILE A 524 -11.48 14.58 -3.65
N SER A 525 -10.71 13.63 -4.16
CA SER A 525 -11.00 12.18 -4.10
C SER A 525 -9.71 11.37 -4.18
N ILE A 526 -9.75 10.18 -3.58
CA ILE A 526 -8.75 9.11 -3.76
C ILE A 526 -9.50 7.95 -4.42
N LEU A 527 -9.07 7.55 -5.61
CA LEU A 527 -9.72 6.49 -6.37
C LEU A 527 -8.99 5.16 -6.16
N GLN A 528 -9.60 4.26 -5.41
CA GLN A 528 -9.05 2.93 -5.15
C GLN A 528 -8.66 2.20 -6.44
N TRP A 529 -7.48 1.67 -6.50
CA TRP A 529 -7.08 0.69 -7.49
C TRP A 529 -7.16 -0.72 -6.91
N GLN A 530 -8.21 -1.58 -7.22
CA GLN A 530 -9.42 -1.31 -7.97
C GLN A 530 -10.67 -1.73 -7.16
N LEU A 531 -11.85 -1.29 -7.58
CA LEU A 531 -13.13 -1.83 -7.10
C LEU A 531 -13.66 -2.91 -8.06
N THR A 532 -12.76 -3.73 -8.62
CA THR A 532 -12.99 -4.90 -9.48
C THR A 532 -12.26 -6.12 -8.89
N ALA A 533 -12.20 -7.23 -9.59
CA ALA A 533 -11.52 -8.44 -9.10
C ALA A 533 -9.99 -8.29 -8.99
N ASP A 534 -9.40 -7.51 -9.88
CA ASP A 534 -7.98 -7.17 -9.78
C ASP A 534 -7.76 -6.14 -8.66
N TYR A 535 -6.80 -6.36 -7.76
CA TYR A 535 -6.62 -5.58 -6.53
C TYR A 535 -7.86 -5.52 -5.62
N SER A 536 -8.75 -6.52 -5.71
CA SER A 536 -10.03 -6.52 -5.01
C SER A 536 -9.88 -6.27 -3.49
N PRO A 537 -10.75 -5.43 -2.90
CA PRO A 537 -10.91 -5.35 -1.45
C PRO A 537 -11.71 -6.53 -0.88
N LEU A 538 -12.21 -7.43 -1.75
CA LEU A 538 -12.96 -8.64 -1.40
C LEU A 538 -12.11 -9.88 -1.71
N SER A 539 -12.46 -11.01 -1.12
CA SER A 539 -11.89 -12.33 -1.37
C SER A 539 -12.98 -13.35 -1.65
N GLY A 540 -12.65 -14.45 -2.32
CA GLY A 540 -13.61 -15.49 -2.71
C GLY A 540 -14.22 -15.29 -4.10
N ALA A 541 -15.23 -16.10 -4.45
CA ALA A 541 -15.97 -16.09 -5.73
C ALA A 541 -15.07 -16.17 -6.99
N GLY A 542 -13.95 -16.88 -6.91
CA GLY A 542 -13.00 -17.05 -8.02
C GLY A 542 -11.92 -15.96 -8.11
N ILE A 543 -11.96 -14.93 -7.25
CA ILE A 543 -10.92 -13.88 -7.21
C ILE A 543 -9.56 -14.55 -6.94
N PHE A 544 -8.60 -14.34 -7.84
CA PHE A 544 -7.28 -14.97 -7.80
C PHE A 544 -7.29 -16.50 -7.58
N GLY A 545 -8.38 -17.18 -8.03
CA GLY A 545 -8.55 -18.63 -7.88
C GLY A 545 -9.11 -19.07 -6.53
N ASN A 546 -9.48 -18.14 -5.63
CA ASN A 546 -10.15 -18.47 -4.39
C ASN A 546 -11.65 -18.72 -4.63
N ASN A 547 -12.09 -19.99 -4.53
CA ASN A 547 -13.46 -20.41 -4.78
C ASN A 547 -14.37 -20.42 -3.53
N GLU A 548 -13.91 -19.90 -2.39
CA GLU A 548 -14.76 -19.68 -1.23
C GLU A 548 -15.89 -18.66 -1.52
N PRO A 549 -16.93 -18.57 -0.70
CA PRO A 549 -17.93 -17.52 -0.82
C PRO A 549 -17.30 -16.12 -0.79
N LEU A 550 -17.88 -15.19 -1.56
CA LEU A 550 -17.44 -13.78 -1.59
C LEU A 550 -17.52 -13.18 -0.19
N ARG A 551 -16.43 -12.60 0.29
CA ARG A 551 -16.36 -11.97 1.61
C ARG A 551 -15.50 -10.70 1.60
N PRO A 552 -15.84 -9.70 2.42
CA PRO A 552 -15.01 -8.52 2.60
C PRO A 552 -13.74 -8.85 3.38
N THR A 553 -12.62 -8.23 2.98
CA THR A 553 -11.36 -8.25 3.72
C THR A 553 -11.27 -7.04 4.67
N GLN A 554 -10.22 -6.93 5.48
CA GLN A 554 -9.98 -5.73 6.29
C GLN A 554 -9.83 -4.47 5.41
N ARG A 555 -9.25 -4.58 4.20
CA ARG A 555 -9.18 -3.48 3.24
C ARG A 555 -10.56 -2.92 2.91
N PHE A 556 -11.53 -3.79 2.62
CA PHE A 556 -12.90 -3.37 2.35
C PHE A 556 -13.49 -2.55 3.51
N TRP A 557 -13.30 -3.01 4.74
CA TRP A 557 -13.85 -2.32 5.90
C TRP A 557 -13.16 -0.96 6.17
N ASN A 558 -11.85 -0.87 5.95
CA ASN A 558 -11.13 0.41 5.97
C ASN A 558 -11.69 1.39 4.92
N LEU A 559 -11.88 0.91 3.68
CA LEU A 559 -12.39 1.73 2.58
C LEU A 559 -13.85 2.15 2.82
N LYS A 560 -14.70 1.23 3.29
CA LYS A 560 -16.08 1.54 3.68
C LYS A 560 -16.14 2.59 4.76
N GLN A 561 -15.30 2.50 5.78
CA GLN A 561 -15.20 3.49 6.86
C GLN A 561 -14.74 4.85 6.35
N LEU A 562 -13.77 4.89 5.44
CA LEU A 562 -13.34 6.14 4.78
C LEU A 562 -14.44 6.70 3.88
N ALA A 563 -15.17 5.87 3.17
CA ALA A 563 -16.25 6.26 2.28
C ALA A 563 -17.52 6.77 3.02
N ALA A 564 -17.67 6.45 4.30
CA ALA A 564 -18.81 6.87 5.13
C ALA A 564 -18.75 8.33 5.58
N VAL A 565 -17.71 9.07 5.20
CA VAL A 565 -17.58 10.51 5.49
C VAL A 565 -18.75 11.29 4.89
N PRO A 566 -19.30 12.31 5.56
CA PRO A 566 -20.30 13.18 4.97
C PRO A 566 -19.83 13.78 3.64
N ALA A 567 -20.77 14.03 2.72
CA ALA A 567 -20.47 14.76 1.50
C ALA A 567 -20.21 16.24 1.78
N ASP A 568 -19.52 16.91 0.87
CA ASP A 568 -19.34 18.38 0.86
C ASP A 568 -18.68 18.93 2.13
N ILE A 569 -17.68 18.23 2.63
CA ILE A 569 -16.83 18.68 3.73
C ILE A 569 -15.46 19.11 3.22
N ASN A 570 -14.84 20.06 3.91
CA ASN A 570 -13.56 20.62 3.52
C ASN A 570 -12.43 20.03 4.37
N ALA A 571 -11.26 19.87 3.79
CA ALA A 571 -10.06 19.54 4.53
C ALA A 571 -9.82 20.54 5.66
N ILE A 572 -9.46 20.06 6.85
CA ILE A 572 -9.09 20.85 8.01
C ILE A 572 -7.65 20.48 8.38
N PRO A 573 -6.75 21.46 8.54
CA PRO A 573 -5.39 21.19 9.02
C PRO A 573 -5.41 20.55 10.40
N VAL A 574 -4.59 19.53 10.57
CA VAL A 574 -4.39 18.83 11.85
C VAL A 574 -2.92 18.77 12.22
N THR A 575 -2.64 18.80 13.52
CA THR A 575 -1.30 18.55 14.07
C THR A 575 -1.40 17.41 15.07
N VAL A 576 -0.50 16.45 14.97
CA VAL A 576 -0.40 15.30 15.87
C VAL A 576 0.84 15.46 16.74
N THR A 577 0.68 15.34 18.06
CA THR A 577 1.78 15.28 19.01
C THR A 577 1.79 13.91 19.66
N GLY A 578 2.83 13.16 19.46
CA GLY A 578 2.99 11.75 19.84
C GLY A 578 3.41 10.88 18.66
N ALA A 579 3.74 9.62 18.93
CA ALA A 579 4.24 8.69 17.93
C ALA A 579 3.15 7.70 17.45
N SER A 580 3.39 7.08 16.30
CA SER A 580 2.62 5.95 15.76
C SER A 580 1.14 6.24 15.44
N VAL A 581 0.74 7.51 15.37
CA VAL A 581 -0.62 7.91 15.00
C VAL A 581 -0.58 8.88 13.83
N THR A 582 -1.30 8.55 12.75
CA THR A 582 -1.55 9.42 11.61
C THR A 582 -2.98 9.97 11.70
N ALA A 583 -3.17 11.26 11.38
CA ALA A 583 -4.47 11.89 11.47
C ALA A 583 -4.79 12.75 10.25
N ALA A 584 -6.07 12.78 9.87
CA ALA A 584 -6.65 13.76 8.95
C ALA A 584 -8.02 14.20 9.47
N ALA A 585 -8.45 15.39 9.10
CA ALA A 585 -9.79 15.86 9.44
C ALA A 585 -10.44 16.61 8.28
N GLN A 586 -11.74 16.48 8.19
CA GLN A 586 -12.59 17.26 7.30
C GLN A 586 -13.76 17.85 8.09
N GLY A 587 -14.29 18.96 7.61
CA GLY A 587 -15.46 19.56 8.23
C GLY A 587 -16.07 20.66 7.41
N ASN A 588 -17.30 20.99 7.75
CA ASN A 588 -18.04 22.08 7.16
C ASN A 588 -18.71 22.91 8.27
N ALA A 589 -18.24 24.15 8.43
CA ALA A 589 -18.74 25.05 9.45
C ALA A 589 -20.21 25.44 9.25
N ILE A 590 -20.72 25.41 8.01
CA ILE A 590 -22.09 25.81 7.67
C ILE A 590 -23.08 24.74 8.11
N ASN A 591 -22.90 23.49 7.62
CA ASN A 591 -23.79 22.38 7.97
C ASN A 591 -23.43 21.69 9.30
N GLY A 592 -22.26 22.03 9.86
CA GLY A 592 -21.82 21.52 11.15
C GLY A 592 -21.25 20.12 11.14
N LYS A 593 -21.06 19.51 9.98
CA LYS A 593 -20.55 18.13 9.85
C LYS A 593 -19.04 18.09 9.90
N TYR A 594 -18.50 17.13 10.65
CA TYR A 594 -17.06 16.91 10.84
C TYR A 594 -16.74 15.43 10.86
N ALA A 595 -15.61 15.07 10.28
CA ALA A 595 -15.02 13.75 10.34
C ALA A 595 -13.53 13.84 10.69
N ILE A 596 -13.07 13.02 11.63
CA ILE A 596 -11.67 12.95 12.06
C ILE A 596 -11.23 11.50 11.93
N HIS A 597 -10.16 11.27 11.22
CA HIS A 597 -9.59 9.96 10.92
C HIS A 597 -8.29 9.77 11.64
N LEU A 598 -8.13 8.66 12.34
CA LEU A 598 -6.91 8.30 13.05
C LEU A 598 -6.50 6.87 12.71
N VAL A 599 -5.28 6.70 12.24
CA VAL A 599 -4.64 5.39 12.11
C VAL A 599 -3.61 5.24 13.23
N ASN A 600 -3.83 4.29 14.12
CA ASN A 600 -2.89 3.95 15.18
C ASN A 600 -2.07 2.72 14.77
N ASN A 601 -0.81 2.92 14.43
CA ASN A 601 0.15 1.87 14.08
C ASN A 601 0.99 1.39 15.28
N GLY A 602 0.60 1.75 16.49
CA GLY A 602 1.27 1.42 17.74
C GLY A 602 0.38 0.64 18.72
N ALA A 603 0.83 0.58 19.96
CA ALA A 603 0.05 0.04 21.07
C ALA A 603 -1.24 0.83 21.30
N ALA A 604 -2.19 0.17 21.97
CA ALA A 604 -3.43 0.82 22.38
C ALA A 604 -3.13 1.99 23.34
N ARG A 605 -3.78 3.16 23.11
CA ARG A 605 -3.50 4.40 23.83
C ARG A 605 -4.67 5.36 23.87
N SER A 606 -4.63 6.33 24.76
CA SER A 606 -5.59 7.44 24.77
C SER A 606 -5.24 8.46 23.70
N VAL A 607 -6.27 9.10 23.13
CA VAL A 607 -6.15 10.27 22.25
C VAL A 607 -6.97 11.42 22.80
N ILE A 608 -6.40 12.63 22.74
CA ILE A 608 -7.05 13.88 23.11
C ILE A 608 -7.28 14.67 21.83
N LEU A 609 -8.54 14.78 21.41
CA LEU A 609 -8.95 15.63 20.29
C LEU A 609 -9.18 17.05 20.80
N LYS A 610 -8.57 18.05 20.15
CA LYS A 610 -8.68 19.48 20.51
C LYS A 610 -9.04 20.33 19.30
N GLY A 611 -9.58 21.54 19.55
CA GLY A 611 -9.93 22.47 18.48
C GLY A 611 -11.24 22.13 17.77
N LEU A 612 -12.09 21.30 18.38
CA LEU A 612 -13.44 21.04 17.89
C LEU A 612 -14.32 22.28 18.07
N PRO A 613 -15.17 22.63 17.08
CA PRO A 613 -16.12 23.74 17.22
C PRO A 613 -17.04 23.57 18.42
N ALA A 614 -17.37 24.69 19.10
CA ALA A 614 -18.16 24.69 20.34
C ALA A 614 -19.57 24.07 20.19
N LYS A 615 -20.12 24.06 18.97
CA LYS A 615 -21.41 23.46 18.64
C LYS A 615 -21.41 21.92 18.67
N ILE A 616 -20.24 21.27 18.49
CA ILE A 616 -20.12 19.82 18.55
C ILE A 616 -20.18 19.37 20.01
N LYS A 617 -21.16 18.56 20.38
CA LYS A 617 -21.37 18.07 21.75
C LYS A 617 -21.01 16.61 21.93
N SER A 618 -21.02 15.83 20.82
CA SER A 618 -20.67 14.41 20.79
C SER A 618 -20.07 14.00 19.46
N LEU A 619 -19.34 12.91 19.46
CA LEU A 619 -18.78 12.27 18.28
C LEU A 619 -19.12 10.78 18.32
N HIS A 620 -19.66 10.25 17.24
CA HIS A 620 -19.79 8.81 17.02
C HIS A 620 -18.43 8.25 16.63
N VAL A 621 -18.10 7.07 17.16
CA VAL A 621 -16.81 6.42 16.96
C VAL A 621 -17.02 5.17 16.12
N PHE A 622 -16.21 4.99 15.08
CA PHE A 622 -16.18 3.78 14.26
C PHE A 622 -14.77 3.23 14.23
N VAL A 623 -14.63 1.91 14.34
CA VAL A 623 -13.33 1.24 14.41
C VAL A 623 -13.25 0.09 13.41
N THR A 624 -12.15 0.05 12.68
CA THR A 624 -11.73 -1.12 11.90
C THR A 624 -10.36 -1.59 12.37
N SER A 625 -10.24 -2.87 12.65
CA SER A 625 -9.00 -3.56 13.03
C SER A 625 -9.03 -4.98 12.47
N LYS A 626 -8.08 -5.83 12.82
CA LYS A 626 -8.11 -7.25 12.46
C LYS A 626 -9.40 -7.97 12.92
N THR A 627 -10.00 -7.51 14.02
CA THR A 627 -11.17 -8.14 14.66
C THR A 627 -12.44 -7.30 14.64
N GLU A 628 -12.34 -6.07 14.16
CA GLU A 628 -13.47 -5.14 14.09
C GLU A 628 -13.65 -4.63 12.67
N HIS A 629 -14.90 -4.57 12.24
CA HIS A 629 -15.28 -4.40 10.84
C HIS A 629 -16.20 -3.19 10.70
N TYR A 630 -15.64 -1.97 10.83
CA TYR A 630 -16.42 -0.73 10.85
C TYR A 630 -17.47 -0.74 11.98
N ASN A 631 -17.07 -1.27 13.14
CA ASN A 631 -17.97 -1.41 14.28
C ASN A 631 -18.23 -0.05 14.93
N PRO A 632 -19.51 0.29 15.20
CA PRO A 632 -19.84 1.47 15.97
C PRO A 632 -19.41 1.29 17.44
N GLY A 633 -18.60 2.23 17.92
CA GLY A 633 -18.25 2.36 19.32
C GLY A 633 -19.26 3.23 20.08
N LYS A 634 -19.03 3.39 21.37
CA LYS A 634 -19.81 4.35 22.18
C LYS A 634 -19.51 5.78 21.72
N ALA A 635 -20.56 6.60 21.60
CA ALA A 635 -20.36 8.03 21.35
C ALA A 635 -19.56 8.67 22.51
N ILE A 636 -18.64 9.57 22.17
CA ILE A 636 -17.84 10.31 23.13
C ILE A 636 -18.34 11.74 23.28
N LYS A 637 -18.32 12.27 24.52
CA LYS A 637 -18.72 13.63 24.83
C LYS A 637 -17.62 14.63 24.43
N VAL A 638 -18.03 15.77 23.86
CA VAL A 638 -17.17 16.93 23.61
C VAL A 638 -17.47 17.99 24.65
N THR A 639 -16.43 18.47 25.35
CA THR A 639 -16.52 19.52 26.37
C THR A 639 -15.47 20.58 26.06
N ASN A 640 -15.89 21.84 25.94
CA ASN A 640 -15.02 22.98 25.65
C ASN A 640 -14.09 22.74 24.41
N GLY A 641 -14.64 22.17 23.35
CA GLY A 641 -13.90 21.86 22.12
C GLY A 641 -12.89 20.72 22.24
N GLN A 642 -12.99 19.88 23.28
CA GLN A 642 -12.11 18.74 23.50
C GLN A 642 -12.92 17.46 23.70
N ALA A 643 -12.34 16.33 23.24
CA ALA A 643 -12.83 14.99 23.51
C ALA A 643 -11.67 14.05 23.81
N ILE A 644 -11.92 13.07 24.66
CA ILE A 644 -10.95 12.01 24.99
C ILE A 644 -11.53 10.69 24.49
N ALA A 645 -10.71 9.93 23.76
CA ALA A 645 -11.05 8.61 23.27
C ALA A 645 -9.91 7.63 23.54
N TYR A 646 -10.18 6.36 23.29
CA TYR A 646 -9.20 5.29 23.35
C TYR A 646 -9.03 4.65 21.97
N LEU A 647 -7.82 4.66 21.46
CA LEU A 647 -7.44 4.00 20.20
C LEU A 647 -6.99 2.58 20.51
N LYS A 648 -7.53 1.61 19.81
CA LYS A 648 -7.04 0.23 19.84
C LYS A 648 -5.69 0.13 19.15
N GLU A 649 -4.95 -0.90 19.47
CA GLU A 649 -3.71 -1.21 18.78
C GLU A 649 -3.98 -1.52 17.31
N THR A 650 -3.08 -1.14 16.43
CA THR A 650 -3.11 -1.44 14.99
C THR A 650 -4.52 -1.32 14.41
N SER A 651 -5.10 -0.11 14.48
CA SER A 651 -6.49 0.15 14.12
C SER A 651 -6.68 1.45 13.36
N TYR A 652 -7.76 1.51 12.59
CA TYR A 652 -8.30 2.72 11.97
C TYR A 652 -9.57 3.15 12.72
N THR A 653 -9.57 4.36 13.24
CA THR A 653 -10.69 4.94 14.00
C THR A 653 -11.17 6.22 13.33
N THR A 654 -12.48 6.35 13.15
CA THR A 654 -13.12 7.57 12.63
C THR A 654 -14.09 8.12 13.66
N PHE A 655 -14.04 9.45 13.87
CA PHE A 655 -14.95 10.20 14.71
C PHE A 655 -15.80 11.09 13.82
N ILE A 656 -17.12 10.94 13.88
CA ILE A 656 -18.07 11.69 13.05
C ILE A 656 -19.13 12.30 13.97
N ASN A 657 -19.46 13.57 13.76
CA ASN A 657 -20.68 14.14 14.35
C ASN A 657 -21.80 14.18 13.31
N GLU A 658 -23.00 14.00 13.75
CA GLU A 658 -24.22 14.14 12.96
C GLU A 658 -24.59 15.61 12.72
#